data_34201e75815be06c39b1648a92f7d79e
#
_entry.id   34201e75815be06c39b1648a92f7d79e
#
_cell.length_a   1.000
_cell.length_b   1.000
_cell.length_c   1.000
_cell.angle_alpha   90.00
_cell.angle_beta   90.00
_cell.angle_gamma   90.00
#
_symmetry.space_group_name_H-M   'P 1'
#
loop_
_entity.id
_entity.type
_entity.pdbx_description
1 polymer ?
#
loop_
_entity_poly.entity_id
_entity_poly.type
_entity_poly.pdbx_seq_one_letter_code
_entity_poly.pdbx_strand_id
1 'polypeptide(L)'
;MRRIFTLIFSVVIAMAVVAQVFTPVKREQRAVWASSYVSDWPSGAITEKNANTMRAACEKMLDTLHVNHMNAIYYHVRAMCDAMYNSAYEPWSSYVSGTRGKAPYFDPFELLVNEAHKRGIEVYAWVNPYRYSPKGHQWGQSEMDYVHTHPEWLMQDDYETVLNPGLPEVRQRIVDVCKDIITKYDVDGLVFDDYFYNQDGAPMALDADLYNAYKQGGGTLSQADWRRENVNQMVADVNNMVKATKPWVRFGIGPAGVACSAASVAQKYGVDPSPGTDWQYNQIYSDPMAWISRGTVDFLAPQVYWNTAGNYDEVTGWWGKIGKKFNRHVYISSYAVEGVKDGWGLDEYLNQVLILRNSMTNGVYGTVYFKYMTWRMLSGKIDGKGQALRHYLLQNVYKYRSLNPAVTWVQPPVHYGTVTNLRVDGDSLRWDAVDNVRYVAYAIPDSVPDSHFQCQPEYMIDMSYGNVQVIPPKKREGHRYAVTILDRWENEYAPVVAGAQVTPAPAPQLVFPAQDATIPELAMMSWQCDNPACTYTLQLASDETMNQIVANVQLDSTRVQLSTLSGIAPGKYYWRVIARGLNMTDSSSPVQSFTVERLKVTVPATGAVDVELTPTISCSDVNGDALYHFDISTLSSMATTHMAVDSKEPRITIPRYMLGGATTYYVRVTVTMGGVTATSDVSSFRTVEVIPAVPQYLNMNADGEMRFPSSIISFKPEEGATSLQVDIASSTSFPARSSYKGKLDPGVFDSPRLGDINGVGKLTPGKTYYVRARYAYNTVATGATAQYTDYSPVHSFVYTEAMPGDVNGDGVVDINDANILINAILGKPAVGNLDVDGNGSIDVADANMVINIILGK
;
A
#
# COMPACT_ATOMS: atom_id res chain seq x y z
N MET A 1 46.87 -23.84 22.79
CA MET A 1 45.64 -24.20 22.08
C MET A 1 44.47 -23.22 22.31
N ARG A 2 44.17 -22.74 23.51
CA ARG A 2 43.06 -21.78 23.73
C ARG A 2 43.23 -20.40 23.05
N ARG A 3 44.47 -19.91 22.86
CA ARG A 3 44.72 -18.61 22.20
C ARG A 3 44.65 -18.65 20.65
N ILE A 4 44.83 -19.83 20.04
CA ILE A 4 44.71 -20.02 18.60
C ILE A 4 43.25 -20.14 18.20
N PHE A 5 42.42 -20.75 19.04
CA PHE A 5 40.96 -20.82 18.76
C PHE A 5 40.26 -19.45 18.85
N THR A 6 40.72 -18.55 19.73
CA THR A 6 40.16 -17.21 19.86
C THR A 6 40.52 -16.32 18.65
N LEU A 7 41.72 -16.50 18.07
CA LEU A 7 42.13 -15.73 16.88
C LEU A 7 41.42 -16.22 15.61
N ILE A 8 41.17 -17.53 15.51
CA ILE A 8 40.42 -18.09 14.34
C ILE A 8 38.94 -17.71 14.41
N PHE A 9 38.36 -17.63 15.60
CA PHE A 9 36.97 -17.19 15.77
C PHE A 9 36.80 -15.67 15.50
N SER A 10 37.80 -14.85 15.85
CA SER A 10 37.82 -13.40 15.56
C SER A 10 38.06 -13.09 14.08
N VAL A 11 38.82 -13.94 13.36
CA VAL A 11 39.04 -13.76 11.91
C VAL A 11 37.84 -14.25 11.09
N VAL A 12 37.09 -15.25 11.55
CA VAL A 12 35.86 -15.73 10.89
C VAL A 12 34.68 -14.77 11.10
N ILE A 13 34.65 -14.03 12.23
CA ILE A 13 33.62 -12.97 12.43
C ILE A 13 33.93 -11.70 11.63
N ALA A 14 35.20 -11.44 11.25
CA ALA A 14 35.61 -10.29 10.46
C ALA A 14 35.42 -10.47 8.93
N MET A 15 35.02 -11.65 8.45
CA MET A 15 34.84 -11.93 7.00
C MET A 15 33.39 -12.16 6.56
N ALA A 16 32.42 -11.95 7.41
CA ALA A 16 31.00 -11.95 7.01
C ALA A 16 30.39 -10.54 7.01
N VAL A 17 31.07 -9.57 6.41
CA VAL A 17 30.37 -8.45 5.77
C VAL A 17 29.79 -9.01 4.47
N VAL A 18 28.66 -9.67 4.55
CA VAL A 18 27.82 -9.90 3.39
C VAL A 18 27.48 -8.50 2.88
N ALA A 19 28.09 -8.09 1.77
CA ALA A 19 27.73 -6.85 1.11
C ALA A 19 26.20 -6.94 0.86
N GLN A 20 25.45 -6.08 1.51
CA GLN A 20 24.01 -6.03 1.36
C GLN A 20 23.72 -5.73 -0.11
N VAL A 21 23.18 -6.70 -0.84
CA VAL A 21 22.83 -6.54 -2.24
C VAL A 21 21.49 -5.82 -2.29
N PHE A 22 21.50 -4.57 -2.73
CA PHE A 22 20.29 -3.79 -2.93
C PHE A 22 19.67 -4.11 -4.29
N THR A 23 18.38 -4.41 -4.31
CA THR A 23 17.64 -4.63 -5.55
C THR A 23 17.64 -3.35 -6.38
N PRO A 24 18.07 -3.40 -7.66
CA PRO A 24 17.98 -2.26 -8.56
C PRO A 24 16.53 -1.84 -8.78
N VAL A 25 16.29 -0.53 -8.83
CA VAL A 25 14.95 0.03 -9.05
C VAL A 25 14.94 0.77 -10.38
N LYS A 26 14.10 0.32 -11.32
CA LYS A 26 14.01 0.91 -12.66
C LYS A 26 13.29 2.25 -12.67
N ARG A 27 12.30 2.44 -11.80
CA ARG A 27 11.43 3.61 -11.73
C ARG A 27 11.51 4.28 -10.37
N GLU A 28 12.26 5.38 -10.28
CA GLU A 28 12.46 6.11 -9.03
C GLU A 28 12.88 7.54 -9.36
N GLN A 29 12.13 8.54 -8.92
CA GLN A 29 12.59 9.90 -9.03
C GLN A 29 13.73 10.18 -8.05
N ARG A 30 14.82 10.73 -8.53
CA ARG A 30 15.99 11.14 -7.77
C ARG A 30 16.28 12.59 -8.12
N ALA A 31 15.78 13.50 -7.32
CA ALA A 31 15.78 14.90 -7.63
C ALA A 31 16.44 15.75 -6.54
N VAL A 32 16.75 16.99 -6.88
CA VAL A 32 17.16 18.02 -5.93
C VAL A 32 16.37 19.31 -6.17
N TRP A 33 16.07 20.03 -5.08
CA TRP A 33 15.66 21.42 -5.14
C TRP A 33 16.89 22.28 -5.37
N ALA A 34 16.85 23.15 -6.36
CA ALA A 34 17.91 24.10 -6.66
C ALA A 34 17.35 25.53 -6.62
N SER A 35 17.74 26.27 -5.58
CA SER A 35 17.23 27.61 -5.33
C SER A 35 18.13 28.68 -5.96
N SER A 36 17.57 29.48 -6.85
CA SER A 36 18.18 30.68 -7.36
C SER A 36 18.19 31.83 -6.33
N TYR A 37 17.22 31.80 -5.40
CA TYR A 37 17.07 32.79 -4.34
C TYR A 37 18.15 32.71 -3.24
N VAL A 38 18.63 31.51 -2.92
CA VAL A 38 19.65 31.31 -1.87
C VAL A 38 20.95 30.72 -2.41
N SER A 39 21.34 31.10 -3.62
CA SER A 39 22.68 30.93 -4.17
C SER A 39 23.09 29.53 -4.60
N ASP A 40 22.16 28.66 -4.99
CA ASP A 40 22.55 27.37 -5.61
C ASP A 40 23.16 27.65 -7.00
N TRP A 41 22.39 28.26 -7.88
CA TRP A 41 22.82 28.79 -9.17
C TRP A 41 21.70 29.68 -9.75
N PRO A 42 22.04 30.82 -10.40
CA PRO A 42 23.38 31.42 -10.49
C PRO A 42 23.86 31.96 -9.13
N SER A 43 25.17 32.00 -8.92
CA SER A 43 25.76 32.46 -7.66
C SER A 43 25.87 33.98 -7.57
N GLY A 44 25.15 34.73 -8.42
CA GLY A 44 25.09 36.17 -8.51
C GLY A 44 24.69 36.63 -9.90
N ALA A 45 24.77 37.95 -10.14
CA ALA A 45 24.40 38.58 -11.40
C ALA A 45 25.18 38.02 -12.60
N ILE A 46 24.45 37.73 -13.67
CA ILE A 46 24.97 37.22 -14.93
C ILE A 46 25.28 38.42 -15.83
N THR A 47 26.55 38.70 -16.00
CA THR A 47 27.07 39.82 -16.79
C THR A 47 27.89 39.29 -17.97
N GLU A 48 28.15 40.12 -18.97
CA GLU A 48 29.04 39.77 -20.08
C GLU A 48 30.41 39.28 -19.59
N LYS A 49 30.97 39.94 -18.58
CA LYS A 49 32.28 39.60 -18.01
C LYS A 49 32.38 38.22 -17.40
N ASN A 50 31.31 37.72 -16.79
CA ASN A 50 31.30 36.43 -16.10
C ASN A 50 30.45 35.37 -16.80
N ALA A 51 29.89 35.65 -17.97
CA ALA A 51 28.99 34.78 -18.69
C ALA A 51 29.50 33.33 -18.84
N ASN A 52 30.74 33.16 -19.29
CA ASN A 52 31.37 31.85 -19.48
C ASN A 52 31.54 31.09 -18.14
N THR A 53 31.89 31.82 -17.08
CA THR A 53 32.00 31.21 -15.73
C THR A 53 30.63 30.72 -15.24
N MET A 54 29.57 31.50 -15.46
CA MET A 54 28.20 31.14 -15.07
C MET A 54 27.67 29.95 -15.89
N ARG A 55 27.96 29.89 -17.20
CA ARG A 55 27.64 28.71 -18.05
C ARG A 55 28.37 27.46 -17.55
N ALA A 56 29.67 27.54 -17.36
CA ALA A 56 30.46 26.41 -16.84
C ALA A 56 30.01 25.98 -15.44
N ALA A 57 29.53 26.89 -14.60
CA ALA A 57 28.97 26.56 -13.29
C ALA A 57 27.63 25.79 -13.40
N CYS A 58 26.75 26.16 -14.35
CA CYS A 58 25.54 25.42 -14.67
C CYS A 58 25.85 23.99 -15.16
N GLU A 59 26.72 23.87 -16.15
CA GLU A 59 27.18 22.61 -16.70
C GLU A 59 27.75 21.71 -15.60
N LYS A 60 28.64 22.23 -14.74
CA LYS A 60 29.20 21.50 -13.60
C LYS A 60 28.15 21.06 -12.59
N MET A 61 27.13 21.90 -12.34
CA MET A 61 25.99 21.51 -11.49
C MET A 61 25.27 20.29 -12.07
N LEU A 62 24.92 20.34 -13.33
CA LEU A 62 24.20 19.28 -14.01
C LEU A 62 25.07 18.02 -14.21
N ASP A 63 26.37 18.16 -14.47
CA ASP A 63 27.32 17.04 -14.49
C ASP A 63 27.38 16.34 -13.12
N THR A 64 27.37 17.12 -12.03
CA THR A 64 27.35 16.56 -10.68
C THR A 64 26.08 15.75 -10.43
N LEU A 65 24.92 16.20 -10.88
CA LEU A 65 23.67 15.44 -10.80
C LEU A 65 23.73 14.17 -11.64
N HIS A 66 24.15 14.29 -12.89
CA HIS A 66 24.23 13.21 -13.86
C HIS A 66 25.14 12.06 -13.41
N VAL A 67 26.36 12.34 -12.95
CA VAL A 67 27.31 11.30 -12.51
C VAL A 67 26.88 10.62 -11.20
N ASN A 68 25.98 11.23 -10.45
CA ASN A 68 25.40 10.63 -9.25
C ASN A 68 24.02 10.01 -9.51
N HIS A 69 23.68 9.76 -10.77
CA HIS A 69 22.45 9.13 -11.23
C HIS A 69 21.16 9.80 -10.74
N MET A 70 21.21 11.15 -10.59
CA MET A 70 20.02 11.97 -10.41
C MET A 70 19.34 12.16 -11.76
N ASN A 71 18.02 12.19 -11.78
CA ASN A 71 17.22 12.24 -13.01
C ASN A 71 16.25 13.41 -13.10
N ALA A 72 16.20 14.28 -12.07
CA ALA A 72 15.41 15.50 -12.11
C ALA A 72 16.03 16.65 -11.28
N ILE A 73 15.69 17.87 -11.65
CA ILE A 73 16.03 19.10 -10.91
C ILE A 73 14.77 19.97 -10.80
N TYR A 74 14.46 20.42 -9.57
CA TYR A 74 13.41 21.39 -9.27
C TYR A 74 14.05 22.76 -9.13
N TYR A 75 14.03 23.55 -10.22
CA TYR A 75 14.73 24.81 -10.29
C TYR A 75 13.83 26.01 -10.03
N HIS A 76 14.21 26.87 -9.08
CA HIS A 76 13.44 28.02 -8.63
C HIS A 76 13.44 29.12 -9.66
N VAL A 77 12.34 29.28 -10.40
CA VAL A 77 12.19 30.25 -11.48
C VAL A 77 11.43 31.52 -11.07
N ARG A 78 10.64 31.44 -9.98
CA ARG A 78 9.84 32.54 -9.46
C ARG A 78 9.81 32.51 -7.94
N ALA A 79 10.53 33.42 -7.29
CA ALA A 79 10.67 33.39 -5.83
C ALA A 79 9.78 34.43 -5.13
N MET A 80 9.74 35.66 -5.64
CA MET A 80 9.07 36.82 -5.00
C MET A 80 8.42 37.73 -6.06
N CYS A 81 7.46 37.17 -6.82
CA CYS A 81 6.86 37.85 -7.96
C CYS A 81 7.94 38.49 -8.85
N ASP A 82 9.01 37.77 -9.07
CA ASP A 82 10.11 38.08 -9.93
C ASP A 82 10.55 36.87 -10.72
N ALA A 83 11.17 37.03 -11.86
CA ALA A 83 11.46 35.97 -12.79
C ALA A 83 12.96 35.71 -12.92
N MET A 84 13.33 34.41 -12.91
CA MET A 84 14.67 33.96 -13.30
C MET A 84 14.72 33.54 -14.78
N TYR A 85 13.72 33.98 -15.54
CA TYR A 85 13.50 33.68 -16.95
C TYR A 85 12.91 34.92 -17.65
N ASN A 86 12.84 34.93 -18.96
CA ASN A 86 12.26 36.06 -19.73
C ASN A 86 10.71 36.05 -19.60
N SER A 87 10.20 36.62 -18.50
CA SER A 87 8.77 36.71 -18.21
C SER A 87 8.07 37.83 -18.98
N ALA A 88 6.82 37.55 -19.41
CA ALA A 88 5.95 38.59 -19.98
C ALA A 88 5.22 39.40 -18.88
N TYR A 89 5.20 38.94 -17.63
CA TYR A 89 4.33 39.44 -16.57
C TYR A 89 5.06 40.08 -15.40
N GLU A 90 6.30 39.66 -15.14
CA GLU A 90 7.02 40.00 -13.92
C GLU A 90 8.45 40.43 -14.21
N PRO A 91 9.05 41.32 -13.37
CA PRO A 91 10.38 41.81 -13.60
C PRO A 91 11.45 40.73 -13.45
N TRP A 92 12.54 40.85 -14.18
CA TRP A 92 13.73 40.05 -13.93
C TRP A 92 14.18 40.17 -12.46
N SER A 93 14.50 39.06 -11.85
CA SER A 93 14.99 39.02 -10.49
C SER A 93 16.36 39.67 -10.35
N SER A 94 16.56 40.39 -9.26
CA SER A 94 17.88 40.91 -8.89
C SER A 94 18.92 39.82 -8.65
N TYR A 95 18.50 38.61 -8.33
CA TYR A 95 19.41 37.48 -8.12
C TYR A 95 20.15 37.07 -9.41
N VAL A 96 19.52 37.23 -10.58
CA VAL A 96 20.13 36.85 -11.86
C VAL A 96 20.76 38.03 -12.61
N SER A 97 20.37 39.24 -12.27
CA SER A 97 20.80 40.45 -13.03
C SER A 97 21.56 41.48 -12.18
N GLY A 98 21.50 41.35 -10.83
CA GLY A 98 22.01 42.32 -9.88
C GLY A 98 21.09 43.53 -9.65
N THR A 99 20.10 43.74 -10.50
CA THR A 99 19.12 44.84 -10.41
C THR A 99 17.75 44.33 -10.86
N ARG A 100 16.76 44.43 -10.00
CA ARG A 100 15.38 44.00 -10.31
C ARG A 100 14.82 44.74 -11.54
N GLY A 101 14.22 44.02 -12.47
CA GLY A 101 13.71 44.54 -13.73
C GLY A 101 14.74 44.63 -14.86
N LYS A 102 16.04 44.51 -14.58
CA LYS A 102 17.08 44.51 -15.61
C LYS A 102 17.37 43.10 -16.09
N ALA A 103 17.39 42.91 -17.43
CA ALA A 103 17.72 41.61 -17.98
C ALA A 103 19.18 41.19 -17.68
N PRO A 104 19.45 39.93 -17.37
CA PRO A 104 20.80 39.38 -17.32
C PRO A 104 21.40 39.27 -18.72
N TYR A 105 22.70 38.98 -18.83
CA TYR A 105 23.39 38.85 -20.12
C TYR A 105 22.87 37.69 -20.99
N PHE A 106 22.37 36.62 -20.38
CA PHE A 106 21.67 35.54 -21.05
C PHE A 106 20.56 35.01 -20.12
N ASP A 107 19.55 34.34 -20.73
CA ASP A 107 18.48 33.69 -19.98
C ASP A 107 19.01 32.44 -19.25
N PRO A 108 19.09 32.46 -17.89
CA PRO A 108 19.63 31.34 -17.14
C PRO A 108 18.74 30.09 -17.21
N PHE A 109 17.41 30.28 -17.30
CA PHE A 109 16.51 29.15 -17.31
C PHE A 109 16.54 28.42 -18.66
N GLU A 110 16.62 29.14 -19.77
CA GLU A 110 16.82 28.53 -21.10
C GLU A 110 18.10 27.68 -21.13
N LEU A 111 19.20 28.24 -20.63
CA LEU A 111 20.46 27.51 -20.53
C LEU A 111 20.32 26.23 -19.70
N LEU A 112 19.70 26.35 -18.51
CA LEU A 112 19.55 25.19 -17.59
C LEU A 112 18.72 24.07 -18.22
N VAL A 113 17.58 24.40 -18.84
CA VAL A 113 16.72 23.40 -19.51
C VAL A 113 17.50 22.67 -20.60
N ASN A 114 18.17 23.42 -21.47
CA ASN A 114 18.92 22.84 -22.60
C ASN A 114 20.07 21.95 -22.11
N GLU A 115 20.83 22.39 -21.09
CA GLU A 115 21.95 21.61 -20.56
C GLU A 115 21.51 20.41 -19.72
N ALA A 116 20.38 20.50 -19.02
CA ALA A 116 19.79 19.39 -18.29
C ALA A 116 19.32 18.27 -19.24
N HIS A 117 18.62 18.62 -20.31
CA HIS A 117 18.13 17.69 -21.32
C HIS A 117 19.28 16.98 -22.07
N LYS A 118 20.40 17.63 -22.33
CA LYS A 118 21.61 16.99 -22.88
C LYS A 118 22.12 15.85 -21.99
N ARG A 119 21.82 15.88 -20.69
CA ARG A 119 22.24 14.90 -19.67
C ARG A 119 21.14 13.95 -19.25
N GLY A 120 20.00 13.98 -19.93
CA GLY A 120 18.85 13.15 -19.57
C GLY A 120 18.20 13.55 -18.24
N ILE A 121 18.37 14.79 -17.77
CA ILE A 121 17.80 15.28 -16.50
C ILE A 121 16.53 16.07 -16.80
N GLU A 122 15.42 15.71 -16.17
CA GLU A 122 14.16 16.46 -16.25
C GLU A 122 14.22 17.75 -15.46
N VAL A 123 13.53 18.77 -15.95
CA VAL A 123 13.48 20.10 -15.32
C VAL A 123 12.06 20.42 -14.88
N TYR A 124 11.90 20.67 -13.58
CA TYR A 124 10.68 21.16 -12.96
C TYR A 124 10.84 22.62 -12.61
N ALA A 125 9.98 23.47 -13.17
CA ALA A 125 9.97 24.89 -12.86
C ALA A 125 9.34 25.11 -11.47
N TRP A 126 10.13 25.52 -10.50
CA TRP A 126 9.67 25.80 -9.15
C TRP A 126 9.19 27.24 -9.01
N VAL A 127 7.95 27.41 -8.57
CA VAL A 127 7.24 28.69 -8.47
C VAL A 127 6.68 28.86 -7.05
N ASN A 128 6.92 30.01 -6.44
CA ASN A 128 6.18 30.47 -5.26
C ASN A 128 4.99 31.31 -5.75
N PRO A 129 3.72 30.84 -5.65
CA PRO A 129 2.61 31.47 -6.36
C PRO A 129 2.23 32.86 -5.82
N TYR A 130 2.32 33.10 -4.51
CA TYR A 130 1.80 34.33 -3.92
C TYR A 130 2.86 35.21 -3.24
N ARG A 131 4.02 34.67 -2.92
CA ARG A 131 5.05 35.37 -2.17
C ARG A 131 5.55 36.61 -2.94
N TYR A 132 5.44 37.79 -2.31
CA TYR A 132 5.85 39.05 -2.90
C TYR A 132 7.13 39.59 -2.26
N SER A 133 7.16 39.82 -0.93
CA SER A 133 8.34 40.31 -0.25
C SER A 133 8.43 39.88 1.21
N PRO A 134 9.68 39.71 1.75
CA PRO A 134 9.84 39.47 3.18
C PRO A 134 9.59 40.73 3.98
N LYS A 135 9.49 40.59 5.31
CA LYS A 135 9.32 41.69 6.27
C LYS A 135 10.32 42.84 6.03
N GLY A 136 9.79 44.04 6.04
CA GLY A 136 10.59 45.27 5.98
C GLY A 136 11.23 45.55 4.61
N HIS A 137 10.90 44.73 3.61
CA HIS A 137 11.34 44.93 2.24
C HIS A 137 10.16 45.26 1.34
N GLN A 138 10.26 46.34 0.56
CA GLN A 138 9.28 46.66 -0.49
C GLN A 138 10.00 46.72 -1.83
N TRP A 139 9.48 45.99 -2.79
CA TRP A 139 9.93 46.10 -4.17
C TRP A 139 9.42 47.43 -4.73
N GLY A 140 9.93 47.88 -5.83
CA GLY A 140 9.57 49.14 -6.48
C GLY A 140 10.66 49.66 -7.40
N GLN A 141 11.68 48.82 -7.66
CA GLN A 141 12.78 49.16 -8.56
C GLN A 141 12.40 49.00 -10.04
N SER A 142 11.33 48.27 -10.31
CA SER A 142 10.82 48.03 -11.67
C SER A 142 9.44 48.60 -11.82
N GLU A 143 9.14 49.22 -12.94
CA GLU A 143 7.75 49.63 -13.30
C GLU A 143 6.78 48.45 -13.40
N MET A 144 7.28 47.23 -13.54
CA MET A 144 6.46 45.99 -13.54
C MET A 144 6.12 45.52 -12.13
N ASP A 145 6.69 46.08 -11.08
CA ASP A 145 6.41 45.65 -9.70
C ASP A 145 4.96 45.92 -9.33
N TYR A 146 4.33 44.95 -8.64
CA TYR A 146 2.91 45.04 -8.27
C TYR A 146 2.60 46.23 -7.33
N VAL A 147 3.56 46.71 -6.60
CA VAL A 147 3.41 47.98 -5.83
C VAL A 147 3.08 49.19 -6.73
N HIS A 148 3.46 49.16 -8.00
CA HIS A 148 3.14 50.20 -9.01
C HIS A 148 1.93 49.81 -9.87
N THR A 149 1.86 48.54 -10.29
CA THR A 149 0.86 48.13 -11.28
C THR A 149 -0.47 47.66 -10.65
N HIS A 150 -0.41 47.03 -9.48
CA HIS A 150 -1.55 46.40 -8.78
C HIS A 150 -1.37 46.46 -7.26
N PRO A 151 -1.27 47.63 -6.63
CA PRO A 151 -1.10 47.74 -5.19
C PRO A 151 -2.28 47.12 -4.42
N GLU A 152 -3.49 47.07 -5.00
CA GLU A 152 -4.69 46.45 -4.46
C GLU A 152 -4.58 44.91 -4.37
N TRP A 153 -3.64 44.26 -5.03
CA TRP A 153 -3.37 42.84 -4.92
C TRP A 153 -2.56 42.46 -3.70
N LEU A 154 -1.89 43.43 -3.09
CA LEU A 154 -0.94 43.17 -2.01
C LEU A 154 -1.64 43.04 -0.66
N MET A 155 -1.37 41.94 0.03
CA MET A 155 -1.82 41.67 1.38
C MET A 155 -0.61 41.58 2.28
N GLN A 156 -0.46 42.55 3.20
CA GLN A 156 0.69 42.68 4.07
C GLN A 156 0.35 42.44 5.53
N ASP A 157 1.17 41.71 6.22
CA ASP A 157 1.17 41.59 7.69
C ASP A 157 2.49 42.09 8.29
N ASP A 158 2.74 41.74 9.56
CA ASP A 158 3.95 42.12 10.27
C ASP A 158 5.23 41.39 9.80
N TYR A 159 5.12 40.39 8.97
CA TYR A 159 6.18 39.45 8.60
C TYR A 159 6.49 39.44 7.11
N GLU A 160 5.50 39.56 6.27
CA GLU A 160 5.67 39.48 4.81
C GLU A 160 4.52 40.12 4.05
N THR A 161 4.72 40.32 2.76
CA THR A 161 3.68 40.72 1.81
C THR A 161 3.46 39.57 0.81
N VAL A 162 2.23 39.20 0.58
CA VAL A 162 1.82 38.21 -0.41
C VAL A 162 0.80 38.83 -1.37
N LEU A 163 0.61 38.23 -2.55
CA LEU A 163 -0.53 38.52 -3.40
C LEU A 163 -1.77 37.89 -2.72
N ASN A 164 -2.89 38.60 -2.71
CA ASN A 164 -4.12 38.14 -2.05
C ASN A 164 -4.80 37.00 -2.82
N PRO A 165 -4.81 35.75 -2.29
CA PRO A 165 -5.43 34.61 -2.98
C PRO A 165 -6.95 34.72 -3.11
N GLY A 166 -7.60 35.58 -2.31
CA GLY A 166 -9.04 35.88 -2.39
C GLY A 166 -9.46 36.55 -3.70
N LEU A 167 -8.54 37.24 -4.38
CA LEU A 167 -8.82 37.97 -5.62
C LEU A 167 -8.78 37.04 -6.84
N PRO A 168 -9.85 36.95 -7.64
CA PRO A 168 -9.87 36.15 -8.88
C PRO A 168 -8.77 36.56 -9.86
N GLU A 169 -8.47 37.86 -9.97
CA GLU A 169 -7.44 38.42 -10.86
C GLU A 169 -6.04 37.94 -10.47
N VAL A 170 -5.78 37.82 -9.17
CA VAL A 170 -4.50 37.29 -8.65
C VAL A 170 -4.38 35.81 -9.03
N ARG A 171 -5.43 35.01 -8.82
CA ARG A 171 -5.42 33.60 -9.23
C ARG A 171 -5.20 33.45 -10.73
N GLN A 172 -5.85 34.29 -11.55
CA GLN A 172 -5.65 34.29 -13.00
C GLN A 172 -4.20 34.67 -13.36
N ARG A 173 -3.59 35.63 -12.67
CA ARG A 173 -2.19 36.02 -12.90
C ARG A 173 -1.23 34.86 -12.64
N ILE A 174 -1.48 34.02 -11.63
CA ILE A 174 -0.67 32.82 -11.38
C ILE A 174 -0.80 31.82 -12.55
N VAL A 175 -2.03 31.64 -13.07
CA VAL A 175 -2.27 30.81 -14.26
C VAL A 175 -1.48 31.35 -15.46
N ASP A 176 -1.53 32.65 -15.70
CA ASP A 176 -0.86 33.31 -16.84
C ASP A 176 0.67 33.18 -16.75
N VAL A 177 1.25 33.38 -15.56
CA VAL A 177 2.69 33.20 -15.30
C VAL A 177 3.10 31.74 -15.55
N CYS A 178 2.34 30.77 -15.04
CA CYS A 178 2.61 29.36 -15.27
C CYS A 178 2.52 28.99 -16.74
N LYS A 179 1.53 29.53 -17.46
CA LYS A 179 1.37 29.35 -18.91
C LYS A 179 2.56 29.93 -19.69
N ASP A 180 3.03 31.13 -19.31
CA ASP A 180 4.20 31.77 -19.90
C ASP A 180 5.44 30.88 -19.79
N ILE A 181 5.70 30.31 -18.59
CA ILE A 181 6.81 29.40 -18.36
C ILE A 181 6.73 28.16 -19.27
N ILE A 182 5.63 27.41 -19.22
CA ILE A 182 5.53 26.12 -19.93
C ILE A 182 5.43 26.32 -21.46
N THR A 183 5.00 27.49 -21.92
CA THR A 183 4.94 27.79 -23.36
C THR A 183 6.32 28.12 -23.93
N LYS A 184 7.11 28.91 -23.18
CA LYS A 184 8.43 29.36 -23.64
C LYS A 184 9.54 28.32 -23.48
N TYR A 185 9.43 27.47 -22.46
CA TYR A 185 10.49 26.51 -22.13
C TYR A 185 9.98 25.07 -22.22
N ASP A 186 10.85 24.16 -22.61
CA ASP A 186 10.54 22.73 -22.67
C ASP A 186 10.74 22.07 -21.31
N VAL A 187 9.97 22.50 -20.32
CA VAL A 187 9.99 21.91 -18.99
C VAL A 187 9.22 20.59 -18.94
N ASP A 188 9.64 19.68 -18.06
CA ASP A 188 9.01 18.38 -17.82
C ASP A 188 7.96 18.46 -16.71
N GLY A 189 8.09 19.47 -15.84
CA GLY A 189 7.14 19.70 -14.76
C GLY A 189 7.08 21.16 -14.30
N LEU A 190 6.03 21.42 -13.54
CA LEU A 190 5.79 22.65 -12.80
C LEU A 190 5.53 22.26 -11.35
N VAL A 191 6.18 22.93 -10.40
CA VAL A 191 6.02 22.61 -8.97
C VAL A 191 5.85 23.89 -8.16
N PHE A 192 4.87 23.91 -7.27
CA PHE A 192 4.71 24.95 -6.26
C PHE A 192 5.40 24.57 -4.96
N ASP A 193 5.77 25.58 -4.18
CA ASP A 193 6.18 25.47 -2.79
C ASP A 193 4.94 25.44 -1.87
N ASP A 194 5.14 25.48 -0.56
CA ASP A 194 4.09 25.52 0.47
C ASP A 194 3.63 26.94 0.86
N TYR A 195 4.08 27.97 0.15
CA TYR A 195 3.80 29.37 0.45
C TYR A 195 2.53 29.87 -0.26
N PHE A 196 1.38 29.88 0.44
CA PHE A 196 0.09 30.34 -0.10
C PHE A 196 -0.40 31.61 0.59
N TYR A 197 -0.99 31.52 1.77
CA TYR A 197 -1.22 32.66 2.64
C TYR A 197 0.01 32.94 3.49
N ASN A 198 0.01 34.05 4.24
CA ASN A 198 1.12 34.45 5.11
C ASN A 198 1.52 33.33 6.08
N GLN A 199 2.83 33.05 6.19
CA GLN A 199 3.35 31.86 6.87
C GLN A 199 3.05 31.82 8.39
N ASP A 200 3.05 32.97 9.06
CA ASP A 200 2.78 33.04 10.49
C ASP A 200 1.27 33.11 10.82
N GLY A 201 0.45 32.80 9.82
CA GLY A 201 -1.01 32.85 9.90
C GLY A 201 -1.57 34.23 9.53
N ALA A 202 -2.22 34.32 8.37
CA ALA A 202 -2.84 35.57 7.92
C ALA A 202 -3.96 36.01 8.89
N PRO A 203 -3.84 37.20 9.52
CA PRO A 203 -4.94 37.75 10.31
C PRO A 203 -6.25 37.77 9.52
N MET A 204 -7.38 37.41 10.17
CA MET A 204 -8.67 37.34 9.49
C MET A 204 -9.16 38.68 8.96
N ALA A 205 -8.66 39.78 9.53
CA ALA A 205 -8.99 41.14 9.07
C ALA A 205 -8.41 41.49 7.69
N LEU A 206 -7.33 40.83 7.25
CA LEU A 206 -6.62 41.19 6.02
C LEU A 206 -7.45 41.05 4.73
N ASP A 207 -8.39 40.13 4.71
CA ASP A 207 -9.26 39.85 3.58
C ASP A 207 -10.76 39.83 3.97
N ALA A 208 -11.08 40.45 5.13
CA ALA A 208 -12.43 40.50 5.68
C ALA A 208 -13.46 41.09 4.71
N ASP A 209 -13.10 42.12 3.95
CA ASP A 209 -14.01 42.76 3.00
C ASP A 209 -14.39 41.82 1.86
N LEU A 210 -13.42 41.10 1.33
CA LEU A 210 -13.64 40.08 0.29
C LEU A 210 -14.49 38.92 0.82
N TYR A 211 -14.22 38.48 2.03
CA TYR A 211 -15.01 37.43 2.66
C TYR A 211 -16.44 37.89 2.93
N ASN A 212 -16.63 39.12 3.41
CA ASN A 212 -17.97 39.70 3.61
C ASN A 212 -18.74 39.82 2.28
N ALA A 213 -18.09 40.22 1.20
CA ALA A 213 -18.68 40.22 -0.13
C ALA A 213 -19.09 38.80 -0.58
N TYR A 214 -18.23 37.80 -0.36
CA TYR A 214 -18.56 36.38 -0.58
C TYR A 214 -19.81 35.96 0.23
N LYS A 215 -19.91 36.32 1.50
CA LYS A 215 -21.08 36.02 2.34
C LYS A 215 -22.36 36.71 1.86
N GLN A 216 -22.28 38.01 1.45
CA GLN A 216 -23.40 38.76 0.89
C GLN A 216 -23.89 38.15 -0.44
N GLY A 217 -22.96 37.56 -1.21
CA GLY A 217 -23.28 36.81 -2.42
C GLY A 217 -23.89 35.41 -2.18
N GLY A 218 -24.21 35.06 -0.91
CA GLY A 218 -24.81 33.76 -0.55
C GLY A 218 -23.78 32.67 -0.22
N GLY A 219 -22.52 32.99 -0.07
CA GLY A 219 -21.47 32.04 0.28
C GLY A 219 -21.70 31.37 1.64
N THR A 220 -21.48 30.07 1.76
CA THR A 220 -21.78 29.28 2.97
C THR A 220 -20.53 28.91 3.79
N LEU A 221 -19.33 28.93 3.19
CA LEU A 221 -18.09 28.50 3.85
C LEU A 221 -17.73 29.42 5.03
N SER A 222 -17.00 28.87 6.00
CA SER A 222 -16.25 29.68 6.98
C SER A 222 -15.16 30.47 6.28
N GLN A 223 -14.61 31.53 6.88
CA GLN A 223 -13.52 32.30 6.27
C GLN A 223 -12.28 31.44 6.04
N ALA A 224 -11.96 30.53 6.97
CA ALA A 224 -10.86 29.60 6.82
C ALA A 224 -11.09 28.61 5.65
N ASP A 225 -12.29 28.07 5.50
CA ASP A 225 -12.60 27.17 4.38
C ASP A 225 -12.68 27.94 3.06
N TRP A 226 -13.15 29.18 3.07
CA TRP A 226 -13.14 30.05 1.91
C TRP A 226 -11.71 30.36 1.43
N ARG A 227 -10.78 30.62 2.36
CA ARG A 227 -9.35 30.79 2.03
C ARG A 227 -8.77 29.53 1.39
N ARG A 228 -9.04 28.35 1.98
CA ARG A 228 -8.61 27.06 1.39
C ARG A 228 -9.17 26.85 0.01
N GLU A 229 -10.46 27.16 -0.19
CA GLU A 229 -11.10 26.97 -1.49
C GLU A 229 -10.56 27.96 -2.56
N ASN A 230 -10.16 29.17 -2.20
CA ASN A 230 -9.47 30.08 -3.11
C ASN A 230 -8.13 29.51 -3.60
N VAL A 231 -7.36 28.87 -2.71
CA VAL A 231 -6.12 28.20 -3.09
C VAL A 231 -6.43 26.95 -3.93
N ASN A 232 -7.42 26.13 -3.54
CA ASN A 232 -7.83 24.95 -4.29
C ASN A 232 -8.27 25.29 -5.72
N GLN A 233 -9.01 26.40 -5.88
CA GLN A 233 -9.44 26.86 -7.20
C GLN A 233 -8.24 27.26 -8.07
N MET A 234 -7.31 28.02 -7.55
CA MET A 234 -6.09 28.39 -8.28
C MET A 234 -5.29 27.16 -8.72
N VAL A 235 -5.12 26.18 -7.81
CA VAL A 235 -4.45 24.91 -8.15
C VAL A 235 -5.18 24.16 -9.27
N ALA A 236 -6.51 24.12 -9.22
CA ALA A 236 -7.31 23.51 -10.27
C ALA A 236 -7.17 24.24 -11.62
N ASP A 237 -7.22 25.57 -11.59
CA ASP A 237 -7.09 26.40 -12.80
C ASP A 237 -5.72 26.26 -13.45
N VAL A 238 -4.64 26.21 -12.64
CA VAL A 238 -3.28 25.93 -13.14
C VAL A 238 -3.20 24.53 -13.76
N ASN A 239 -3.72 23.52 -13.10
CA ASN A 239 -3.74 22.16 -13.66
C ASN A 239 -4.47 22.10 -14.99
N ASN A 240 -5.67 22.67 -15.06
CA ASN A 240 -6.46 22.73 -16.29
C ASN A 240 -5.70 23.44 -17.42
N MET A 241 -5.07 24.55 -17.13
CA MET A 241 -4.23 25.29 -18.09
C MET A 241 -3.05 24.43 -18.56
N VAL A 242 -2.34 23.77 -17.64
CA VAL A 242 -1.19 22.89 -17.98
C VAL A 242 -1.64 21.77 -18.91
N LYS A 243 -2.73 21.07 -18.56
CA LYS A 243 -3.23 19.96 -19.38
C LYS A 243 -3.76 20.38 -20.75
N ALA A 244 -4.29 21.60 -20.85
CA ALA A 244 -4.73 22.16 -22.12
C ALA A 244 -3.56 22.67 -23.00
N THR A 245 -2.41 23.03 -22.39
CA THR A 245 -1.26 23.64 -23.11
C THR A 245 -0.21 22.61 -23.50
N LYS A 246 0.28 21.84 -22.51
CA LYS A 246 1.26 20.74 -22.67
C LYS A 246 0.86 19.59 -21.75
N PRO A 247 0.01 18.66 -22.18
CA PRO A 247 -0.61 17.66 -21.29
C PRO A 247 0.39 16.71 -20.62
N TRP A 248 1.61 16.58 -21.15
CA TRP A 248 2.68 15.78 -20.56
C TRP A 248 3.42 16.49 -19.41
N VAL A 249 3.31 17.82 -19.29
CA VAL A 249 3.95 18.56 -18.19
C VAL A 249 3.25 18.17 -16.89
N ARG A 250 4.04 17.67 -15.93
CA ARG A 250 3.53 17.23 -14.62
C ARG A 250 3.41 18.44 -13.70
N PHE A 251 2.26 18.61 -13.09
CA PHE A 251 2.02 19.67 -12.13
C PHE A 251 1.94 19.09 -10.72
N GLY A 252 2.73 19.62 -9.79
CA GLY A 252 2.74 19.20 -8.41
C GLY A 252 3.01 20.30 -7.41
N ILE A 253 2.96 19.96 -6.13
CA ILE A 253 3.17 20.87 -5.01
C ILE A 253 4.03 20.18 -3.96
N GLY A 254 4.97 20.92 -3.36
CA GLY A 254 5.77 20.50 -2.22
C GLY A 254 5.17 21.01 -0.91
N PRO A 255 4.09 20.40 -0.39
CA PRO A 255 3.47 20.86 0.85
C PRO A 255 4.34 20.55 2.07
N ALA A 256 4.01 21.10 3.23
CA ALA A 256 4.61 20.69 4.48
C ALA A 256 4.46 19.18 4.71
N GLY A 257 5.33 18.58 5.50
CA GLY A 257 5.40 17.12 5.65
C GLY A 257 4.17 16.45 6.27
N VAL A 258 3.39 17.19 7.06
CA VAL A 258 2.16 16.69 7.69
C VAL A 258 0.95 17.37 7.07
N ALA A 259 -0.05 16.57 6.71
CA ALA A 259 -1.36 17.04 6.28
C ALA A 259 -2.45 16.16 6.90
N CYS A 260 -3.64 16.73 7.12
CA CYS A 260 -4.81 15.94 7.50
C CYS A 260 -4.66 15.19 8.85
N SER A 261 -4.00 15.81 9.85
CA SER A 261 -3.81 15.20 11.18
C SER A 261 -5.10 15.18 12.04
N ALA A 262 -6.03 16.10 11.80
CA ALA A 262 -7.31 16.12 12.49
C ALA A 262 -8.27 15.06 11.94
N ALA A 263 -8.84 14.23 12.82
CA ALA A 263 -9.78 13.17 12.44
C ALA A 263 -10.98 13.67 11.62
N SER A 264 -11.51 14.87 11.94
CA SER A 264 -12.61 15.47 11.19
C SER A 264 -12.24 15.87 9.76
N VAL A 265 -10.97 16.23 9.52
CA VAL A 265 -10.45 16.52 8.18
C VAL A 265 -10.19 15.21 7.44
N ALA A 266 -9.58 14.21 8.09
CA ALA A 266 -9.31 12.89 7.53
C ALA A 266 -10.61 12.21 7.04
N GLN A 267 -11.67 12.31 7.81
CA GLN A 267 -12.98 11.76 7.46
C GLN A 267 -13.56 12.36 6.17
N LYS A 268 -13.32 13.65 5.88
CA LYS A 268 -13.78 14.28 4.61
C LYS A 268 -13.23 13.56 3.37
N TYR A 269 -12.02 13.01 3.48
CA TYR A 269 -11.31 12.33 2.38
C TYR A 269 -11.34 10.81 2.49
N GLY A 270 -11.96 10.26 3.55
CA GLY A 270 -12.04 8.83 3.81
C GLY A 270 -10.66 8.19 3.99
N VAL A 271 -9.77 8.85 4.74
CA VAL A 271 -8.41 8.41 5.05
C VAL A 271 -8.19 8.40 6.56
N ASP A 272 -7.14 7.69 7.00
CA ASP A 272 -6.68 7.77 8.39
C ASP A 272 -6.01 9.13 8.63
N PRO A 273 -6.07 9.69 9.87
CA PRO A 273 -5.32 10.87 10.24
C PRO A 273 -3.81 10.68 10.04
N SER A 274 -3.12 11.70 9.54
CA SER A 274 -1.65 11.72 9.47
C SER A 274 -1.04 11.82 10.86
N PRO A 275 0.09 11.16 11.13
CA PRO A 275 0.90 11.45 12.31
C PRO A 275 1.38 12.90 12.33
N GLY A 276 1.45 13.52 13.51
CA GLY A 276 1.96 14.88 13.70
C GLY A 276 0.90 15.97 13.76
N THR A 277 1.31 17.21 13.55
CA THR A 277 0.44 18.40 13.63
C THR A 277 0.36 19.08 12.27
N ASP A 278 -0.84 19.30 11.79
CA ASP A 278 -1.14 19.93 10.50
C ASP A 278 -1.14 21.47 10.62
N TRP A 279 0.03 22.05 10.60
CA TRP A 279 0.21 23.50 10.60
C TRP A 279 -0.34 24.13 9.33
N GLN A 280 -0.06 23.56 8.17
CA GLN A 280 -0.38 24.17 6.88
C GLN A 280 -1.88 24.33 6.64
N TYR A 281 -2.70 23.39 7.08
CA TYR A 281 -4.16 23.45 6.93
C TYR A 281 -4.76 24.63 7.72
N ASN A 282 -4.22 24.91 8.92
CA ASN A 282 -4.78 25.89 9.84
C ASN A 282 -4.16 27.29 9.71
N GLN A 283 -2.87 27.39 9.31
CA GLN A 283 -2.13 28.67 9.31
C GLN A 283 -2.05 29.30 7.92
N ILE A 284 -1.66 28.50 6.92
CA ILE A 284 -1.49 29.01 5.54
C ILE A 284 -2.61 28.56 4.59
N TYR A 285 -3.66 27.93 5.12
CA TYR A 285 -4.86 27.51 4.39
C TYR A 285 -4.56 26.63 3.18
N SER A 286 -3.59 25.76 3.33
CA SER A 286 -3.15 24.77 2.33
C SER A 286 -3.87 23.44 2.59
N ASP A 287 -4.50 22.86 1.56
CA ASP A 287 -5.22 21.59 1.65
C ASP A 287 -4.74 20.59 0.59
N PRO A 288 -3.59 19.93 0.82
CA PRO A 288 -3.04 18.95 -0.12
C PRO A 288 -3.99 17.79 -0.40
N MET A 289 -4.85 17.45 0.57
CA MET A 289 -5.83 16.37 0.40
C MET A 289 -6.93 16.76 -0.60
N ALA A 290 -7.34 18.02 -0.63
CA ALA A 290 -8.26 18.52 -1.64
C ALA A 290 -7.63 18.40 -3.03
N TRP A 291 -6.35 18.77 -3.20
CA TRP A 291 -5.70 18.75 -4.51
C TRP A 291 -5.53 17.35 -5.05
N ILE A 292 -5.02 16.42 -4.24
CA ILE A 292 -4.78 15.03 -4.69
C ILE A 292 -6.09 14.27 -4.90
N SER A 293 -7.09 14.47 -4.03
CA SER A 293 -8.40 13.79 -4.16
C SER A 293 -9.23 14.29 -5.33
N ARG A 294 -9.13 15.59 -5.68
CA ARG A 294 -9.78 16.17 -6.86
C ARG A 294 -9.00 15.89 -8.15
N GLY A 295 -7.80 15.32 -8.07
CA GLY A 295 -6.94 15.07 -9.22
C GLY A 295 -6.38 16.34 -9.87
N THR A 296 -6.28 17.44 -9.13
CA THR A 296 -5.76 18.73 -9.61
C THR A 296 -4.24 18.87 -9.50
N VAL A 297 -3.57 17.80 -9.10
CA VAL A 297 -2.11 17.65 -9.13
C VAL A 297 -1.76 16.27 -9.69
N ASP A 298 -0.60 16.15 -10.34
CA ASP A 298 -0.02 14.89 -10.78
C ASP A 298 0.81 14.24 -9.67
N PHE A 299 1.42 15.08 -8.81
CA PHE A 299 2.22 14.61 -7.69
C PHE A 299 2.20 15.57 -6.51
N LEU A 300 2.58 15.05 -5.35
CA LEU A 300 2.94 15.83 -4.18
C LEU A 300 4.39 15.50 -3.78
N ALA A 301 5.11 16.52 -3.30
CA ALA A 301 6.47 16.39 -2.79
C ALA A 301 6.56 16.86 -1.34
N PRO A 302 5.87 16.18 -0.37
CA PRO A 302 5.80 16.63 1.02
C PRO A 302 7.17 16.72 1.66
N GLN A 303 7.39 17.79 2.46
CA GLN A 303 8.64 18.14 3.10
C GLN A 303 8.83 17.36 4.42
N VAL A 304 9.22 16.10 4.30
CA VAL A 304 9.43 15.19 5.45
C VAL A 304 10.89 15.33 5.93
N TYR A 305 11.17 16.41 6.67
CA TYR A 305 12.50 16.82 7.09
C TYR A 305 12.90 16.25 8.47
N TRP A 306 12.48 15.03 8.77
CA TRP A 306 12.82 14.30 9.99
C TRP A 306 13.77 13.14 9.70
N ASN A 307 14.39 12.61 10.75
CA ASN A 307 15.18 11.38 10.66
C ASN A 307 14.31 10.14 10.94
N THR A 308 14.89 8.97 10.70
CA THR A 308 14.22 7.68 10.92
C THR A 308 13.98 7.35 12.40
N ALA A 309 14.69 8.00 13.32
CA ALA A 309 14.40 7.91 14.76
C ALA A 309 13.19 8.79 15.19
N GLY A 310 12.73 9.68 14.32
CA GLY A 310 11.51 10.45 14.46
C GLY A 310 10.36 9.83 13.66
N ASN A 311 9.50 10.66 13.10
CA ASN A 311 8.27 10.20 12.42
C ASN A 311 8.45 9.97 10.91
N TYR A 312 9.68 9.87 10.40
CA TYR A 312 9.94 9.76 8.95
C TYR A 312 9.24 8.56 8.33
N ASP A 313 9.34 7.39 8.96
CA ASP A 313 8.74 6.14 8.45
C ASP A 313 7.20 6.21 8.46
N GLU A 314 6.62 6.62 9.59
CA GLU A 314 5.16 6.71 9.74
C GLU A 314 4.54 7.71 8.75
N VAL A 315 5.14 8.90 8.63
CA VAL A 315 4.65 9.96 7.72
C VAL A 315 4.84 9.56 6.27
N THR A 316 5.99 8.97 5.91
CA THR A 316 6.25 8.44 4.56
C THR A 316 5.26 7.33 4.21
N GLY A 317 5.03 6.39 5.12
CA GLY A 317 4.05 5.32 4.94
C GLY A 317 2.62 5.84 4.78
N TRP A 318 2.25 6.89 5.55
CA TRP A 318 0.95 7.54 5.40
C TRP A 318 0.79 8.19 4.02
N TRP A 319 1.77 8.99 3.58
CA TRP A 319 1.76 9.60 2.24
C TRP A 319 1.70 8.56 1.12
N GLY A 320 2.34 7.41 1.32
CA GLY A 320 2.25 6.29 0.38
C GLY A 320 0.82 5.79 0.21
N LYS A 321 0.10 5.57 1.32
CA LYS A 321 -1.33 5.18 1.27
C LYS A 321 -2.18 6.23 0.54
N ILE A 322 -1.87 7.52 0.72
CA ILE A 322 -2.56 8.62 0.03
C ILE A 322 -2.28 8.58 -1.46
N GLY A 323 -1.02 8.47 -1.88
CA GLY A 323 -0.65 8.36 -3.29
C GLY A 323 -1.32 7.18 -3.99
N LYS A 324 -1.33 6.02 -3.34
CA LYS A 324 -2.02 4.82 -3.84
C LYS A 324 -3.53 5.02 -3.96
N LYS A 325 -4.16 5.54 -2.89
CA LYS A 325 -5.63 5.72 -2.87
C LYS A 325 -6.12 6.61 -4.00
N PHE A 326 -5.40 7.71 -4.27
CA PHE A 326 -5.83 8.70 -5.26
C PHE A 326 -5.14 8.55 -6.62
N ASN A 327 -4.35 7.49 -6.80
CA ASN A 327 -3.59 7.22 -8.03
C ASN A 327 -2.78 8.43 -8.49
N ARG A 328 -1.91 8.95 -7.61
CA ARG A 328 -1.00 10.06 -7.88
C ARG A 328 0.36 9.78 -7.28
N HIS A 329 1.41 10.32 -7.87
CA HIS A 329 2.76 10.13 -7.36
C HIS A 329 3.01 10.92 -6.07
N VAL A 330 3.77 10.33 -5.17
CA VAL A 330 4.34 11.03 -4.02
C VAL A 330 5.86 10.89 -4.09
N TYR A 331 6.56 12.02 -3.99
CA TYR A 331 8.01 12.10 -3.90
C TYR A 331 8.37 12.73 -2.57
N ILE A 332 9.07 12.04 -1.69
CA ILE A 332 9.39 12.60 -0.37
C ILE A 332 10.52 13.62 -0.51
N SER A 333 10.23 14.86 -0.11
CA SER A 333 11.24 15.89 0.04
C SER A 333 11.99 15.66 1.35
N SER A 334 13.30 15.36 1.25
CA SER A 334 14.16 15.04 2.38
C SER A 334 15.29 16.02 2.50
N TYR A 335 15.79 16.24 3.71
CA TYR A 335 17.02 17.01 3.88
C TYR A 335 18.20 16.32 3.20
N ALA A 336 19.10 17.13 2.64
CA ALA A 336 20.39 16.67 2.17
C ALA A 336 21.42 16.72 3.34
N VAL A 337 22.58 17.35 3.14
CA VAL A 337 23.66 17.40 4.13
C VAL A 337 23.31 18.22 5.39
N GLU A 338 22.24 18.99 5.38
CA GLU A 338 21.79 19.72 6.57
C GLU A 338 21.49 18.79 7.75
N GLY A 339 20.86 17.64 7.49
CA GLY A 339 20.69 16.61 8.50
C GLY A 339 22.00 16.06 9.07
N VAL A 340 23.10 16.07 8.29
CA VAL A 340 24.42 15.69 8.79
C VAL A 340 24.98 16.71 9.78
N LYS A 341 24.62 17.99 9.67
CA LYS A 341 24.94 19.00 10.71
C LYS A 341 24.26 18.67 12.03
N ASP A 342 23.05 18.12 11.97
CA ASP A 342 22.23 17.73 13.11
C ASP A 342 22.62 16.36 13.67
N GLY A 343 23.76 15.81 13.24
CA GLY A 343 24.30 14.56 13.73
C GLY A 343 23.86 13.31 12.96
N TRP A 344 23.18 13.45 11.79
CA TRP A 344 22.80 12.31 10.99
C TRP A 344 24.03 11.66 10.33
N GLY A 345 24.13 10.33 10.46
CA GLY A 345 25.12 9.52 9.75
C GLY A 345 24.73 9.25 8.30
N LEU A 346 25.66 8.71 7.51
CA LEU A 346 25.38 8.32 6.11
C LEU A 346 24.31 7.22 6.03
N ASP A 347 24.26 6.34 7.02
CA ASP A 347 23.27 5.27 7.09
C ASP A 347 21.84 5.79 7.24
N GLU A 348 21.64 6.96 7.84
CA GLU A 348 20.33 7.58 7.94
C GLU A 348 19.73 7.80 6.54
N TYR A 349 20.50 8.34 5.61
CA TYR A 349 20.06 8.60 4.23
C TYR A 349 19.82 7.31 3.46
N LEU A 350 20.65 6.28 3.70
CA LEU A 350 20.43 4.95 3.13
C LEU A 350 19.10 4.37 3.64
N ASN A 351 18.87 4.44 4.95
CA ASN A 351 17.65 3.94 5.58
C ASN A 351 16.41 4.69 5.06
N GLN A 352 16.48 6.01 4.90
CA GLN A 352 15.39 6.78 4.29
C GLN A 352 15.03 6.27 2.89
N VAL A 353 16.03 6.04 2.02
CA VAL A 353 15.80 5.47 0.68
C VAL A 353 15.22 4.06 0.75
N LEU A 354 15.64 3.23 1.70
CA LEU A 354 15.08 1.88 1.87
C LEU A 354 13.62 1.92 2.35
N ILE A 355 13.29 2.80 3.28
CA ILE A 355 11.89 3.05 3.72
C ILE A 355 11.03 3.48 2.53
N LEU A 356 11.52 4.43 1.72
CA LEU A 356 10.85 4.85 0.50
C LEU A 356 10.59 3.69 -0.45
N ARG A 357 11.59 2.87 -0.72
CA ARG A 357 11.47 1.72 -1.63
C ARG A 357 10.50 0.66 -1.11
N ASN A 358 10.45 0.42 0.19
CA ASN A 358 9.44 -0.43 0.81
C ASN A 358 8.01 0.16 0.66
N SER A 359 7.90 1.47 0.53
CA SER A 359 6.64 2.19 0.34
C SER A 359 6.27 2.42 -1.13
N MET A 360 7.07 1.98 -2.11
CA MET A 360 6.79 2.17 -3.54
C MET A 360 5.51 1.47 -3.99
N THR A 361 5.23 0.29 -3.46
CA THR A 361 3.96 -0.42 -3.70
C THR A 361 2.74 0.33 -3.16
N ASN A 362 2.97 1.34 -2.33
CA ASN A 362 1.96 2.19 -1.72
C ASN A 362 1.90 3.61 -2.30
N GLY A 363 2.59 3.91 -3.43
CA GLY A 363 2.46 5.20 -4.10
C GLY A 363 3.57 6.23 -3.83
N VAL A 364 4.62 5.87 -3.08
CA VAL A 364 5.83 6.70 -2.95
C VAL A 364 6.85 6.27 -3.99
N TYR A 365 7.33 7.20 -4.82
CA TYR A 365 8.13 6.86 -6.00
C TYR A 365 9.47 7.58 -6.07
N GLY A 366 9.97 8.15 -4.97
CA GLY A 366 11.30 8.75 -4.99
C GLY A 366 11.54 9.86 -3.98
N THR A 367 12.71 10.47 -4.09
CA THR A 367 13.23 11.49 -3.17
C THR A 367 13.59 12.77 -3.92
N VAL A 368 13.25 13.90 -3.32
CA VAL A 368 13.72 15.23 -3.75
C VAL A 368 14.54 15.84 -2.61
N TYR A 369 15.85 15.95 -2.77
CA TYR A 369 16.72 16.46 -1.71
C TYR A 369 16.66 17.98 -1.61
N PHE A 370 16.39 18.52 -0.46
CA PHE A 370 16.50 19.92 -0.15
C PHE A 370 17.84 20.18 0.54
N LYS A 371 18.75 20.89 -0.09
CA LYS A 371 18.75 21.44 -1.45
C LYS A 371 20.08 21.16 -2.16
N TYR A 372 20.20 21.54 -3.43
CA TYR A 372 21.38 21.24 -4.26
C TYR A 372 22.69 21.71 -3.62
N MET A 373 22.77 22.92 -3.08
CA MET A 373 24.02 23.46 -2.48
C MET A 373 24.51 22.56 -1.33
N THR A 374 23.62 22.13 -0.43
CA THR A 374 23.97 21.24 0.67
C THR A 374 24.26 19.82 0.18
N TRP A 375 23.53 19.33 -0.81
CA TRP A 375 23.77 18.04 -1.45
C TRP A 375 25.08 18.01 -2.24
N ARG A 376 25.42 19.12 -2.91
CA ARG A 376 26.65 19.30 -3.68
C ARG A 376 27.90 19.36 -2.83
N MET A 377 27.87 19.87 -1.60
CA MET A 377 29.04 20.34 -0.85
C MET A 377 30.26 19.47 -1.03
N LEU A 378 31.17 20.00 -1.85
CA LEU A 378 32.35 19.31 -2.35
C LEU A 378 33.59 19.58 -1.50
N SER A 379 33.57 20.58 -0.63
CA SER A 379 34.76 20.93 0.18
C SER A 379 34.49 22.00 1.21
N GLY A 380 35.15 21.88 2.34
CA GLY A 380 35.64 22.97 3.18
C GLY A 380 34.71 23.56 4.21
N LYS A 381 33.41 23.50 4.09
CA LYS A 381 32.48 24.03 5.11
C LYS A 381 31.71 22.99 5.91
N ILE A 382 31.60 21.78 5.40
CA ILE A 382 31.01 20.61 6.11
C ILE A 382 31.87 19.38 5.83
N ASP A 383 33.18 19.46 5.98
CA ASP A 383 34.15 18.34 6.02
C ASP A 383 34.00 17.27 4.92
N GLY A 384 33.66 17.66 3.70
CA GLY A 384 33.44 16.71 2.59
C GLY A 384 32.25 15.79 2.73
N LYS A 385 31.37 15.99 3.70
CA LYS A 385 30.23 15.11 4.00
C LYS A 385 29.26 14.97 2.83
N GLY A 386 29.04 16.03 2.06
CA GLY A 386 28.18 15.96 0.86
C GLY A 386 28.77 15.06 -0.23
N GLN A 387 30.08 15.08 -0.44
CA GLN A 387 30.76 14.18 -1.35
C GLN A 387 30.68 12.74 -0.84
N ALA A 388 30.88 12.53 0.45
CA ALA A 388 30.77 11.20 1.09
C ALA A 388 29.35 10.65 0.97
N LEU A 389 28.32 11.48 1.17
CA LEU A 389 26.91 11.08 1.00
C LEU A 389 26.62 10.64 -0.43
N ARG A 390 26.99 11.46 -1.43
CA ARG A 390 26.76 11.09 -2.84
C ARG A 390 27.46 9.80 -3.21
N HIS A 391 28.72 9.65 -2.81
CA HIS A 391 29.50 8.45 -3.05
C HIS A 391 28.89 7.23 -2.39
N TYR A 392 28.43 7.37 -1.15
CA TYR A 392 27.79 6.29 -0.38
C TYR A 392 26.49 5.85 -1.03
N LEU A 393 25.63 6.79 -1.42
CA LEU A 393 24.37 6.46 -2.13
C LEU A 393 24.63 5.83 -3.49
N LEU A 394 25.63 6.35 -4.25
CA LEU A 394 25.99 5.81 -5.56
C LEU A 394 26.55 4.39 -5.48
N GLN A 395 27.29 4.03 -4.45
CA GLN A 395 27.81 2.68 -4.26
C GLN A 395 26.74 1.68 -3.80
N ASN A 396 25.67 2.15 -3.19
CA ASN A 396 24.61 1.35 -2.61
C ASN A 396 23.32 1.45 -3.46
N VAL A 397 22.40 2.27 -3.01
CA VAL A 397 21.03 2.33 -3.56
C VAL A 397 20.92 3.02 -4.93
N TYR A 398 21.84 3.93 -5.28
CA TYR A 398 21.86 4.64 -6.57
C TYR A 398 22.92 4.10 -7.54
N LYS A 399 23.37 2.87 -7.32
CA LYS A 399 24.40 2.22 -8.14
C LYS A 399 24.06 2.21 -9.64
N TYR A 400 22.81 2.04 -9.98
CA TYR A 400 22.31 2.04 -11.34
C TYR A 400 21.41 3.24 -11.59
N ARG A 401 21.32 3.67 -12.86
CA ARG A 401 20.39 4.74 -13.26
C ARG A 401 18.94 4.29 -13.08
N SER A 402 18.05 5.24 -12.96
CA SER A 402 16.61 5.02 -12.84
C SER A 402 15.87 6.01 -13.73
N LEU A 403 14.77 5.59 -14.30
CA LEU A 403 13.81 6.47 -14.99
C LEU A 403 12.84 7.06 -13.98
N ASN A 404 12.20 8.16 -14.34
CA ASN A 404 11.08 8.67 -13.56
C ASN A 404 9.87 7.71 -13.63
N PRO A 405 8.98 7.73 -12.63
CA PRO A 405 7.76 6.91 -12.63
C PRO A 405 6.83 7.25 -13.79
N ALA A 406 6.24 6.24 -14.41
CA ALA A 406 5.28 6.42 -15.48
C ALA A 406 3.97 7.04 -14.97
N VAL A 407 3.39 7.95 -15.76
CA VAL A 407 2.08 8.54 -15.48
C VAL A 407 0.99 7.55 -15.86
N THR A 408 0.46 6.82 -14.88
CA THR A 408 -0.43 5.68 -15.10
C THR A 408 -1.90 6.03 -15.26
N TRP A 409 -2.29 7.28 -14.94
CA TRP A 409 -3.69 7.77 -15.00
C TRP A 409 -4.02 8.53 -16.28
N VAL A 410 -3.09 8.58 -17.23
CA VAL A 410 -3.29 9.24 -18.54
C VAL A 410 -2.86 8.28 -19.64
N GLN A 411 -3.68 8.20 -20.70
CA GLN A 411 -3.25 7.56 -21.93
C GLN A 411 -2.58 8.60 -22.82
N PRO A 412 -1.33 8.38 -23.28
CA PRO A 412 -0.71 9.24 -24.27
C PRO A 412 -1.55 9.30 -25.56
N PRO A 413 -1.71 10.47 -26.16
CA PRO A 413 -2.49 10.63 -27.40
C PRO A 413 -1.83 9.96 -28.61
N VAL A 414 -0.53 9.67 -28.51
CA VAL A 414 0.27 9.02 -29.55
C VAL A 414 0.87 7.75 -29.00
N HIS A 415 0.73 6.67 -29.72
CA HIS A 415 1.47 5.43 -29.45
C HIS A 415 2.68 5.39 -30.34
N TYR A 416 3.87 5.40 -29.74
CA TYR A 416 5.11 5.32 -30.46
C TYR A 416 5.49 3.86 -30.73
N GLY A 417 6.12 3.62 -31.87
CA GLY A 417 6.67 2.32 -32.23
C GLY A 417 8.07 2.12 -31.64
N THR A 418 8.91 1.45 -32.43
CA THR A 418 10.33 1.21 -32.12
C THR A 418 11.21 2.27 -32.78
N VAL A 419 12.45 2.43 -32.26
CA VAL A 419 13.46 3.23 -32.96
C VAL A 419 13.78 2.61 -34.32
N THR A 420 14.10 3.46 -35.33
CA THR A 420 14.51 3.04 -36.68
C THR A 420 15.96 3.42 -36.96
N ASN A 421 16.60 2.67 -37.87
CA ASN A 421 18.00 2.90 -38.28
C ASN A 421 19.01 2.95 -37.12
N LEU A 422 18.77 2.16 -36.07
CA LEU A 422 19.70 2.07 -34.97
C LEU A 422 21.01 1.39 -35.41
N ARG A 423 22.12 2.12 -35.23
CA ARG A 423 23.45 1.68 -35.59
C ARG A 423 24.51 2.14 -34.64
N VAL A 424 25.61 1.42 -34.60
CA VAL A 424 26.86 1.86 -33.96
C VAL A 424 27.66 2.69 -34.98
N ASP A 425 28.03 3.88 -34.62
CA ASP A 425 28.84 4.82 -35.41
C ASP A 425 30.02 5.29 -34.56
N GLY A 426 31.17 4.68 -34.75
CA GLY A 426 32.35 4.90 -33.91
C GLY A 426 32.07 4.44 -32.46
N ASP A 427 32.17 5.38 -31.54
CA ASP A 427 31.92 5.18 -30.11
C ASP A 427 30.51 5.65 -29.67
N SER A 428 29.60 5.82 -30.61
CA SER A 428 28.25 6.31 -30.37
C SER A 428 27.19 5.41 -31.03
N LEU A 429 26.00 5.38 -30.39
CA LEU A 429 24.77 4.88 -30.98
C LEU A 429 24.06 6.03 -31.67
N ARG A 430 23.48 5.76 -32.85
CA ARG A 430 22.68 6.71 -33.62
C ARG A 430 21.42 6.03 -34.14
N TRP A 431 20.34 6.79 -34.18
CA TRP A 431 19.05 6.34 -34.72
C TRP A 431 18.29 7.52 -35.33
N ASP A 432 17.16 7.25 -35.97
CA ASP A 432 16.33 8.32 -36.52
C ASP A 432 15.59 9.06 -35.39
N ALA A 433 15.53 10.38 -35.47
CA ALA A 433 14.84 11.20 -34.49
C ALA A 433 13.32 11.04 -34.62
N VAL A 434 12.63 11.00 -33.50
CA VAL A 434 11.17 11.11 -33.36
C VAL A 434 10.87 12.34 -32.52
N ASP A 435 9.87 13.11 -32.93
CA ASP A 435 9.54 14.35 -32.24
C ASP A 435 8.87 14.09 -30.89
N ASN A 436 9.16 14.95 -29.92
CA ASN A 436 8.55 14.98 -28.59
C ASN A 436 8.69 13.68 -27.79
N VAL A 437 9.81 13.00 -27.94
CA VAL A 437 10.15 11.79 -27.19
C VAL A 437 11.54 11.91 -26.58
N ARG A 438 11.87 10.98 -25.73
CA ARG A 438 13.19 10.68 -25.20
C ARG A 438 13.57 9.24 -25.57
N TYR A 439 14.80 8.86 -25.25
CA TYR A 439 15.29 7.53 -25.56
C TYR A 439 16.06 6.97 -24.37
N VAL A 440 16.02 5.67 -24.20
CA VAL A 440 16.84 4.96 -23.21
C VAL A 440 17.76 4.00 -23.95
N ALA A 441 19.06 4.13 -23.73
CA ALA A 441 20.07 3.26 -24.33
C ALA A 441 20.53 2.21 -23.31
N TYR A 442 20.73 0.99 -23.80
CA TYR A 442 21.15 -0.17 -23.04
C TYR A 442 22.39 -0.80 -23.64
N ALA A 443 23.31 -1.29 -22.79
CA ALA A 443 24.42 -2.15 -23.15
C ALA A 443 24.18 -3.54 -22.59
N ILE A 444 23.93 -4.49 -23.47
CA ILE A 444 23.57 -5.87 -23.13
C ILE A 444 24.85 -6.71 -23.20
N PRO A 445 25.34 -7.29 -22.11
CA PRO A 445 26.50 -8.19 -22.17
C PRO A 445 26.26 -9.35 -23.16
N ASP A 446 27.25 -9.71 -23.92
CA ASP A 446 27.14 -10.82 -24.92
C ASP A 446 26.82 -12.17 -24.28
N SER A 447 27.08 -12.29 -22.95
CA SER A 447 26.71 -13.47 -22.16
C SER A 447 25.21 -13.56 -21.85
N VAL A 448 24.43 -12.49 -22.05
CA VAL A 448 22.98 -12.46 -21.80
C VAL A 448 22.23 -12.76 -23.10
N PRO A 449 21.53 -13.90 -23.21
CA PRO A 449 20.75 -14.21 -24.41
C PRO A 449 19.60 -13.20 -24.62
N ASP A 450 19.18 -13.00 -25.87
CA ASP A 450 18.06 -12.11 -26.19
C ASP A 450 16.76 -12.51 -25.48
N SER A 451 16.53 -13.80 -25.30
CA SER A 451 15.37 -14.34 -24.58
C SER A 451 15.34 -14.03 -23.08
N HIS A 452 16.46 -13.58 -22.50
CA HIS A 452 16.60 -13.21 -21.10
C HIS A 452 16.83 -11.72 -20.90
N PHE A 453 16.95 -10.96 -22.00
CA PHE A 453 17.12 -9.52 -21.87
C PHE A 453 15.79 -8.86 -21.55
N GLN A 454 15.83 -8.07 -20.51
CA GLN A 454 14.80 -7.09 -20.14
C GLN A 454 15.48 -5.73 -19.98
N CYS A 455 14.74 -4.64 -20.19
CA CYS A 455 15.21 -3.28 -20.02
C CYS A 455 15.43 -2.93 -18.54
N GLN A 456 16.41 -3.61 -17.91
CA GLN A 456 16.72 -3.46 -16.50
C GLN A 456 17.75 -2.36 -16.25
N PRO A 457 17.78 -1.76 -15.04
CA PRO A 457 18.69 -0.68 -14.68
C PRO A 457 20.18 -1.02 -14.88
N GLU A 458 20.56 -2.28 -14.68
CA GLU A 458 21.95 -2.76 -14.77
C GLU A 458 22.53 -2.63 -16.18
N TYR A 459 21.67 -2.71 -17.19
CA TYR A 459 22.06 -2.59 -18.58
C TYR A 459 21.94 -1.16 -19.10
N MET A 460 21.25 -0.27 -18.39
CA MET A 460 21.03 1.11 -18.82
C MET A 460 22.36 1.86 -18.96
N ILE A 461 22.57 2.48 -20.12
CA ILE A 461 23.65 3.42 -20.34
C ILE A 461 23.20 4.79 -19.85
N ASP A 462 22.14 5.31 -20.46
CA ASP A 462 21.61 6.64 -20.14
C ASP A 462 20.23 6.87 -20.76
N MET A 463 19.59 7.98 -20.36
CA MET A 463 18.44 8.57 -21.02
C MET A 463 18.88 9.79 -21.84
N SER A 464 18.31 9.98 -23.02
CA SER A 464 18.65 11.09 -23.92
C SER A 464 17.41 11.76 -24.50
N TYR A 465 17.43 13.07 -24.64
CA TYR A 465 16.45 13.85 -25.44
C TYR A 465 16.84 13.92 -26.92
N GLY A 466 18.06 13.53 -27.28
CA GLY A 466 18.56 13.48 -28.64
C GLY A 466 18.68 12.06 -29.17
N ASN A 467 18.91 11.92 -30.46
CA ASN A 467 19.02 10.64 -31.18
C ASN A 467 20.46 10.12 -31.29
N VAL A 468 21.31 10.49 -30.33
CA VAL A 468 22.71 10.06 -30.23
C VAL A 468 23.04 9.75 -28.79
N GLN A 469 23.70 8.61 -28.54
CA GLN A 469 24.20 8.24 -27.23
C GLN A 469 25.64 7.77 -27.31
N VAL A 470 26.52 8.39 -26.55
CA VAL A 470 27.92 7.93 -26.44
C VAL A 470 27.98 6.63 -25.63
N ILE A 471 28.71 5.67 -26.14
CA ILE A 471 28.96 4.38 -25.49
C ILE A 471 30.08 4.57 -24.45
N PRO A 472 29.82 4.31 -23.16
CA PRO A 472 30.86 4.41 -22.14
C PRO A 472 32.05 3.48 -22.46
N PRO A 473 33.32 3.89 -22.29
CA PRO A 473 34.48 3.09 -22.67
C PRO A 473 34.48 1.67 -22.12
N LYS A 474 34.02 1.47 -20.89
CA LYS A 474 33.92 0.15 -20.23
C LYS A 474 32.86 -0.77 -20.83
N LYS A 475 32.00 -0.25 -21.70
CA LYS A 475 30.90 -1.01 -22.33
C LYS A 475 31.08 -1.13 -23.85
N ARG A 476 32.23 -0.77 -24.40
CA ARG A 476 32.49 -0.82 -25.85
C ARG A 476 32.80 -2.21 -26.36
N GLU A 477 33.32 -3.06 -25.49
CA GLU A 477 33.65 -4.46 -25.83
C GLU A 477 32.75 -5.42 -25.05
N GLY A 478 32.43 -6.58 -25.66
CA GLY A 478 31.63 -7.62 -25.01
C GLY A 478 30.17 -7.26 -24.77
N HIS A 479 29.65 -6.26 -25.51
CA HIS A 479 28.28 -5.84 -25.43
C HIS A 479 27.67 -5.57 -26.81
N ARG A 480 26.40 -5.88 -26.95
CA ARG A 480 25.52 -5.34 -28.00
C ARG A 480 24.60 -4.25 -27.38
N TYR A 481 24.00 -3.45 -28.20
CA TYR A 481 23.29 -2.24 -27.71
C TYR A 481 21.87 -2.23 -28.18
N ALA A 482 20.96 -1.84 -27.28
CA ALA A 482 19.56 -1.60 -27.61
C ALA A 482 19.14 -0.18 -27.23
N VAL A 483 18.14 0.33 -27.93
CA VAL A 483 17.53 1.63 -27.63
C VAL A 483 16.02 1.47 -27.63
N THR A 484 15.36 2.13 -26.66
CA THR A 484 13.91 2.27 -26.58
C THR A 484 13.49 3.71 -26.79
N ILE A 485 12.26 3.93 -27.26
CA ILE A 485 11.58 5.23 -27.14
C ILE A 485 11.01 5.33 -25.74
N LEU A 486 11.12 6.50 -25.12
CA LEU A 486 10.50 6.88 -23.87
C LEU A 486 9.64 8.13 -24.13
N ASP A 487 8.34 8.02 -24.01
CA ASP A 487 7.46 9.18 -24.20
C ASP A 487 7.54 10.19 -23.05
N ARG A 488 6.86 11.32 -23.18
CA ARG A 488 6.84 12.40 -22.16
C ARG A 488 5.99 12.04 -20.93
N TRP A 489 5.22 10.93 -20.96
CA TRP A 489 4.50 10.36 -19.82
C TRP A 489 5.25 9.21 -19.14
N GLU A 490 6.52 9.00 -19.50
CA GLU A 490 7.39 7.94 -18.97
C GLU A 490 7.01 6.52 -19.43
N ASN A 491 6.23 6.33 -20.49
CA ASN A 491 6.03 5.01 -21.05
C ASN A 491 7.23 4.66 -21.93
N GLU A 492 7.86 3.54 -21.64
CA GLU A 492 8.96 3.00 -22.40
C GLU A 492 8.46 1.97 -23.41
N TYR A 493 8.83 2.14 -24.67
CA TYR A 493 8.42 1.28 -25.77
C TYR A 493 9.41 0.15 -26.00
N ALA A 494 9.13 -0.70 -27.01
CA ALA A 494 9.92 -1.90 -27.24
C ALA A 494 11.38 -1.59 -27.62
N PRO A 495 12.35 -2.33 -27.05
CA PRO A 495 13.77 -2.18 -27.34
C PRO A 495 14.13 -2.76 -28.73
N VAL A 496 15.04 -2.11 -29.42
CA VAL A 496 15.62 -2.58 -30.69
C VAL A 496 17.13 -2.66 -30.54
N VAL A 497 17.72 -3.79 -30.95
CA VAL A 497 19.16 -3.98 -30.99
C VAL A 497 19.73 -3.40 -32.27
N ALA A 498 20.89 -2.76 -32.19
CA ALA A 498 21.57 -2.20 -33.35
C ALA A 498 21.78 -3.26 -34.48
N GLY A 499 21.26 -2.95 -35.67
CA GLY A 499 21.32 -3.83 -36.82
C GLY A 499 20.35 -5.02 -36.85
N ALA A 500 19.46 -5.16 -35.86
CA ALA A 500 18.48 -6.25 -35.83
C ALA A 500 17.26 -5.95 -36.72
N GLN A 501 16.60 -7.03 -37.17
CA GLN A 501 15.30 -6.95 -37.83
C GLN A 501 14.18 -6.91 -36.79
N VAL A 502 13.18 -6.09 -37.01
CA VAL A 502 12.04 -5.94 -36.13
C VAL A 502 10.84 -6.74 -36.66
N THR A 503 10.20 -7.51 -35.79
CA THR A 503 8.97 -8.28 -36.07
C THR A 503 7.84 -7.95 -35.10
N PRO A 504 6.56 -8.22 -35.41
CA PRO A 504 5.49 -8.03 -34.46
C PRO A 504 5.62 -8.95 -33.23
N ALA A 505 5.36 -8.45 -32.03
CA ALA A 505 5.21 -9.30 -30.85
C ALA A 505 3.97 -10.21 -30.97
N PRO A 506 3.95 -11.40 -30.34
CA PRO A 506 2.72 -12.18 -30.23
C PRO A 506 1.65 -11.40 -29.46
N ALA A 507 0.42 -11.35 -29.98
CA ALA A 507 -0.68 -10.69 -29.28
C ALA A 507 -1.07 -11.47 -28.01
N PRO A 508 -1.15 -10.83 -26.84
CA PRO A 508 -1.58 -11.48 -25.62
C PRO A 508 -3.01 -12.02 -25.71
N GLN A 509 -3.25 -13.17 -25.09
CA GLN A 509 -4.57 -13.75 -24.94
C GLN A 509 -5.04 -13.54 -23.50
N LEU A 510 -6.12 -12.79 -23.29
CA LEU A 510 -6.68 -12.51 -21.99
C LEU A 510 -7.32 -13.77 -21.41
N VAL A 511 -6.95 -14.16 -20.17
CA VAL A 511 -7.43 -15.38 -19.52
C VAL A 511 -8.41 -15.05 -18.42
N PHE A 512 -8.07 -14.14 -17.52
CA PHE A 512 -8.92 -13.72 -16.42
C PHE A 512 -8.69 -12.23 -16.10
N PRO A 513 -9.78 -11.45 -15.88
CA PRO A 513 -11.19 -11.86 -15.93
C PRO A 513 -11.66 -12.15 -17.36
N ALA A 514 -12.64 -13.04 -17.48
CA ALA A 514 -13.33 -13.28 -18.74
C ALA A 514 -14.22 -12.08 -19.12
N GLN A 515 -14.63 -12.03 -20.40
CA GLN A 515 -15.54 -11.00 -20.88
C GLN A 515 -16.80 -10.90 -20.01
N ASP A 516 -17.13 -9.69 -19.54
CA ASP A 516 -18.27 -9.34 -18.69
C ASP A 516 -18.31 -10.07 -17.33
N ALA A 517 -17.19 -10.64 -16.88
CA ALA A 517 -17.11 -11.26 -15.56
C ALA A 517 -17.24 -10.23 -14.44
N THR A 518 -17.77 -10.67 -13.30
CA THR A 518 -17.74 -9.90 -12.05
C THR A 518 -16.68 -10.51 -11.12
N ILE A 519 -15.76 -9.68 -10.66
CA ILE A 519 -14.61 -10.09 -9.86
C ILE A 519 -14.46 -9.23 -8.61
N PRO A 520 -13.89 -9.76 -7.50
CA PRO A 520 -13.59 -8.96 -6.32
C PRO A 520 -12.33 -8.10 -6.52
N GLU A 521 -12.19 -7.08 -5.67
CA GLU A 521 -11.09 -6.11 -5.70
C GLU A 521 -9.69 -6.71 -5.49
N LEU A 522 -9.59 -7.91 -4.91
CA LEU A 522 -8.32 -8.64 -4.72
C LEU A 522 -7.97 -9.58 -5.89
N ALA A 523 -8.82 -9.71 -6.90
CA ALA A 523 -8.67 -10.72 -7.95
C ALA A 523 -7.32 -10.65 -8.67
N MET A 524 -6.79 -11.81 -9.06
CA MET A 524 -5.57 -11.94 -9.85
C MET A 524 -5.92 -11.94 -11.34
N MET A 525 -5.66 -10.84 -12.04
CA MET A 525 -5.77 -10.76 -13.50
C MET A 525 -4.65 -11.55 -14.16
N SER A 526 -4.93 -12.21 -15.29
CA SER A 526 -3.94 -13.03 -16.00
C SER A 526 -4.17 -13.09 -17.51
N TRP A 527 -3.10 -13.31 -18.25
CA TRP A 527 -3.08 -13.50 -19.71
C TRP A 527 -2.00 -14.49 -20.10
N GLN A 528 -2.01 -14.91 -21.34
CA GLN A 528 -0.98 -15.77 -21.95
C GLN A 528 -0.33 -15.06 -23.13
N CYS A 529 0.93 -15.34 -23.38
CA CYS A 529 1.68 -14.88 -24.54
C CYS A 529 2.69 -15.96 -24.96
N ASP A 530 2.77 -16.24 -26.24
CA ASP A 530 3.58 -17.33 -26.77
C ASP A 530 5.11 -17.07 -26.69
N ASN A 531 5.51 -15.85 -26.35
CA ASN A 531 6.91 -15.50 -26.19
C ASN A 531 7.22 -15.08 -24.75
N PRO A 532 7.95 -15.89 -23.97
CA PRO A 532 8.26 -15.59 -22.57
C PRO A 532 9.21 -14.39 -22.37
N ALA A 533 9.88 -13.93 -23.44
CA ALA A 533 10.73 -12.74 -23.39
C ALA A 533 9.96 -11.41 -23.51
N CYS A 534 8.64 -11.48 -23.71
CA CYS A 534 7.83 -10.28 -23.76
C CYS A 534 7.64 -9.66 -22.37
N THR A 535 7.61 -8.33 -22.34
CA THR A 535 7.07 -7.52 -21.25
C THR A 535 5.71 -6.95 -21.66
N TYR A 536 4.94 -6.47 -20.70
CA TYR A 536 3.56 -6.15 -20.94
C TYR A 536 3.22 -4.75 -20.43
N THR A 537 2.25 -4.11 -21.09
CA THR A 537 1.55 -2.96 -20.54
C THR A 537 0.08 -3.33 -20.36
N LEU A 538 -0.36 -3.43 -19.12
CA LEU A 538 -1.76 -3.54 -18.78
C LEU A 538 -2.42 -2.15 -18.81
N GLN A 539 -3.50 -2.02 -19.52
CA GLN A 539 -4.34 -0.83 -19.54
C GLN A 539 -5.75 -1.15 -19.07
N LEU A 540 -6.23 -0.39 -18.09
CA LEU A 540 -7.62 -0.38 -17.65
C LEU A 540 -8.23 0.97 -17.96
N ALA A 541 -9.47 0.97 -18.46
CA ALA A 541 -10.23 2.18 -18.75
C ALA A 541 -11.67 2.08 -18.21
N SER A 542 -12.31 3.23 -17.99
CA SER A 542 -13.73 3.30 -17.66
C SER A 542 -14.64 3.29 -18.89
N ASP A 543 -14.06 3.33 -20.09
CA ASP A 543 -14.77 3.33 -21.37
C ASP A 543 -14.21 2.28 -22.35
N GLU A 544 -15.04 1.74 -23.20
CA GLU A 544 -14.70 0.69 -24.17
C GLU A 544 -13.67 1.13 -25.21
N THR A 545 -13.64 2.41 -25.53
CA THR A 545 -12.70 2.99 -26.50
C THR A 545 -11.30 3.21 -25.92
N MET A 546 -11.11 2.89 -24.63
CA MET A 546 -9.84 3.04 -23.92
C MET A 546 -9.30 4.48 -23.90
N ASN A 547 -10.18 5.48 -23.91
CA ASN A 547 -9.80 6.89 -23.89
C ASN A 547 -9.68 7.44 -22.45
N GLN A 548 -10.44 6.85 -21.51
CA GLN A 548 -10.42 7.23 -20.11
C GLN A 548 -9.68 6.18 -19.29
N ILE A 549 -8.35 6.22 -19.40
CA ILE A 549 -7.46 5.29 -18.69
C ILE A 549 -7.51 5.54 -17.19
N VAL A 550 -7.79 4.48 -16.45
CA VAL A 550 -7.75 4.44 -14.98
C VAL A 550 -6.41 3.90 -14.49
N ALA A 551 -5.84 2.91 -15.19
CA ALA A 551 -4.52 2.39 -14.89
C ALA A 551 -3.77 2.04 -16.18
N ASN A 552 -2.47 2.35 -16.22
CA ASN A 552 -1.54 2.05 -17.30
C ASN A 552 -0.21 1.59 -16.70
N VAL A 553 0.01 0.26 -16.61
CA VAL A 553 1.07 -0.32 -15.81
C VAL A 553 1.95 -1.24 -16.65
N GLN A 554 3.27 -1.03 -16.57
CA GLN A 554 4.27 -1.91 -17.20
C GLN A 554 4.58 -3.09 -16.26
N LEU A 555 4.59 -4.30 -16.82
CA LEU A 555 4.75 -5.57 -16.11
C LEU A 555 5.70 -6.50 -16.86
N ASP A 556 6.44 -7.28 -16.13
CA ASP A 556 7.31 -8.35 -16.64
C ASP A 556 6.72 -9.75 -16.41
N SER A 557 5.52 -9.83 -15.84
CA SER A 557 4.77 -11.06 -15.59
C SER A 557 3.46 -11.08 -16.37
N THR A 558 2.91 -12.27 -16.58
CA THR A 558 1.61 -12.47 -17.25
C THR A 558 0.42 -12.44 -16.28
N ARG A 559 0.61 -11.88 -15.10
CA ARG A 559 -0.44 -11.74 -14.08
C ARG A 559 -0.18 -10.52 -13.19
N VAL A 560 -1.25 -9.97 -12.66
CA VAL A 560 -1.19 -8.86 -11.71
C VAL A 560 -2.40 -8.92 -10.78
N GLN A 561 -2.19 -8.63 -9.51
CA GLN A 561 -3.27 -8.53 -8.55
C GLN A 561 -3.95 -7.16 -8.68
N LEU A 562 -5.27 -7.14 -8.89
CA LEU A 562 -6.03 -5.92 -9.14
C LEU A 562 -5.85 -4.87 -8.04
N SER A 563 -5.78 -5.28 -6.78
CA SER A 563 -5.58 -4.39 -5.63
C SER A 563 -4.21 -3.71 -5.56
N THR A 564 -3.23 -4.16 -6.39
CA THR A 564 -1.95 -3.46 -6.52
C THR A 564 -2.03 -2.27 -7.47
N LEU A 565 -3.10 -2.19 -8.26
CA LEU A 565 -3.37 -1.07 -9.16
C LEU A 565 -4.06 0.04 -8.39
N SER A 566 -3.54 1.27 -8.52
CA SER A 566 -4.11 2.43 -7.85
C SER A 566 -5.39 2.91 -8.53
N GLY A 567 -6.31 3.48 -7.75
CA GLY A 567 -7.51 4.15 -8.28
C GLY A 567 -8.65 3.21 -8.72
N ILE A 568 -8.56 1.90 -8.43
CA ILE A 568 -9.63 0.95 -8.77
C ILE A 568 -10.68 0.94 -7.66
N ALA A 569 -11.91 1.23 -8.01
CA ALA A 569 -13.10 1.19 -7.15
C ALA A 569 -14.14 0.23 -7.74
N PRO A 570 -15.17 -0.19 -7.00
CA PRO A 570 -16.29 -0.95 -7.57
C PRO A 570 -16.89 -0.24 -8.79
N GLY A 571 -17.06 -0.97 -9.89
CA GLY A 571 -17.56 -0.42 -11.16
C GLY A 571 -17.19 -1.28 -12.36
N LYS A 572 -17.69 -0.89 -13.53
CA LYS A 572 -17.38 -1.55 -14.81
C LYS A 572 -16.10 -0.97 -15.39
N TYR A 573 -15.21 -1.84 -15.86
CA TYR A 573 -13.95 -1.51 -16.49
C TYR A 573 -13.77 -2.27 -17.80
N TYR A 574 -12.90 -1.71 -18.65
CA TYR A 574 -12.44 -2.29 -19.89
C TYR A 574 -10.92 -2.47 -19.79
N TRP A 575 -10.39 -3.55 -20.35
CA TRP A 575 -8.97 -3.82 -20.23
C TRP A 575 -8.39 -4.48 -21.47
N ARG A 576 -7.13 -4.20 -21.69
CA ARG A 576 -6.29 -4.86 -22.68
C ARG A 576 -4.86 -5.00 -22.17
N VAL A 577 -4.10 -5.87 -22.80
CA VAL A 577 -2.68 -6.05 -22.56
C VAL A 577 -1.93 -5.85 -23.85
N ILE A 578 -0.87 -5.06 -23.82
CA ILE A 578 0.03 -4.80 -24.93
C ILE A 578 1.31 -5.55 -24.63
N ALA A 579 1.71 -6.50 -25.51
CA ALA A 579 2.99 -7.19 -25.44
C ALA A 579 4.05 -6.45 -26.24
N ARG A 580 5.26 -6.45 -25.73
CA ARG A 580 6.45 -5.93 -26.38
C ARG A 580 7.66 -6.75 -26.02
N GLY A 581 8.67 -6.74 -26.86
CA GLY A 581 9.90 -7.51 -26.64
C GLY A 581 11.07 -6.95 -27.42
N LEU A 582 12.23 -7.52 -27.19
CA LEU A 582 13.43 -7.15 -27.91
C LEU A 582 13.26 -7.40 -29.42
N ASN A 583 13.51 -6.38 -30.23
CA ASN A 583 13.35 -6.39 -31.70
C ASN A 583 11.91 -6.67 -32.13
N MET A 584 10.92 -6.23 -31.35
CA MET A 584 9.49 -6.44 -31.68
C MET A 584 8.73 -5.14 -31.65
N THR A 585 7.78 -4.99 -32.58
CA THR A 585 6.75 -3.96 -32.46
C THR A 585 5.67 -4.41 -31.50
N ASP A 586 5.04 -3.47 -30.83
CA ASP A 586 3.96 -3.73 -29.89
C ASP A 586 2.76 -4.44 -30.55
N SER A 587 2.19 -5.39 -29.82
CA SER A 587 0.94 -6.07 -30.22
C SER A 587 -0.04 -6.07 -29.05
N SER A 588 -1.30 -5.72 -29.33
CA SER A 588 -2.34 -5.61 -28.29
C SER A 588 -3.31 -6.79 -28.35
N SER A 589 -3.76 -7.22 -27.17
CA SER A 589 -4.94 -8.07 -27.07
C SER A 589 -6.20 -7.30 -27.55
N PRO A 590 -7.30 -8.02 -27.87
CA PRO A 590 -8.63 -7.41 -27.89
C PRO A 590 -8.95 -6.74 -26.53
N VAL A 591 -9.87 -5.76 -26.56
CA VAL A 591 -10.42 -5.16 -25.35
C VAL A 591 -11.51 -6.07 -24.79
N GLN A 592 -11.49 -6.36 -23.50
CA GLN A 592 -12.55 -7.06 -22.77
C GLN A 592 -13.08 -6.19 -21.63
N SER A 593 -14.31 -6.43 -21.20
CA SER A 593 -14.91 -5.77 -20.04
C SER A 593 -15.06 -6.69 -18.85
N PHE A 594 -15.07 -6.11 -17.66
CA PHE A 594 -15.39 -6.79 -16.39
C PHE A 594 -15.94 -5.79 -15.38
N THR A 595 -16.55 -6.31 -14.32
CA THR A 595 -17.07 -5.49 -13.22
C THR A 595 -16.30 -5.81 -11.93
N VAL A 596 -15.83 -4.80 -11.25
CA VAL A 596 -15.24 -4.93 -9.91
C VAL A 596 -16.34 -4.74 -8.89
N GLU A 597 -16.45 -5.69 -7.97
CA GLU A 597 -17.31 -5.61 -6.79
C GLU A 597 -16.48 -5.75 -5.51
N ARG A 598 -17.06 -5.35 -4.38
CA ARG A 598 -16.46 -5.65 -3.09
C ARG A 598 -16.51 -7.16 -2.83
N LEU A 599 -15.56 -7.64 -2.07
CA LEU A 599 -15.59 -9.01 -1.56
C LEU A 599 -16.93 -9.26 -0.83
N LYS A 600 -17.62 -10.36 -1.14
CA LYS A 600 -18.92 -10.68 -0.54
C LYS A 600 -19.09 -12.16 -0.30
N VAL A 601 -19.89 -12.52 0.68
CA VAL A 601 -20.44 -13.88 0.85
C VAL A 601 -21.48 -14.11 -0.25
N THR A 602 -21.36 -15.21 -0.98
CA THR A 602 -22.21 -15.52 -2.14
C THR A 602 -23.24 -16.62 -1.84
N VAL A 603 -22.88 -17.55 -0.95
CA VAL A 603 -23.74 -18.66 -0.50
C VAL A 603 -23.55 -18.84 1.00
N PRO A 604 -24.64 -18.96 1.80
CA PRO A 604 -26.03 -18.67 1.44
C PRO A 604 -26.21 -17.20 1.05
N ALA A 605 -27.23 -16.89 0.23
CA ALA A 605 -27.56 -15.50 -0.06
C ALA A 605 -27.89 -14.73 1.22
N THR A 606 -27.55 -13.46 1.28
CA THR A 606 -27.84 -12.61 2.46
C THR A 606 -29.33 -12.62 2.79
N GLY A 607 -29.67 -12.97 4.03
CA GLY A 607 -31.06 -13.10 4.51
C GLY A 607 -31.74 -14.43 4.13
N ALA A 608 -31.00 -15.40 3.57
CA ALA A 608 -31.57 -16.72 3.29
C ALA A 608 -32.17 -17.33 4.56
N VAL A 609 -33.32 -18.02 4.41
CA VAL A 609 -34.03 -18.75 5.45
C VAL A 609 -34.07 -20.24 5.13
N ASP A 610 -34.39 -21.04 6.12
CA ASP A 610 -34.49 -22.52 6.02
C ASP A 610 -33.20 -23.17 5.48
N VAL A 611 -32.04 -22.58 5.80
CA VAL A 611 -30.74 -23.12 5.45
C VAL A 611 -30.46 -24.36 6.30
N GLU A 612 -30.00 -25.44 5.67
CA GLU A 612 -29.64 -26.68 6.38
C GLU A 612 -28.55 -26.43 7.45
N LEU A 613 -28.42 -27.39 8.39
CA LEU A 613 -27.45 -27.22 9.51
C LEU A 613 -26.00 -27.52 9.10
N THR A 614 -25.79 -28.03 7.89
CA THR A 614 -24.44 -28.29 7.34
C THR A 614 -24.21 -27.56 6.02
N PRO A 615 -24.46 -26.24 5.97
CA PRO A 615 -24.40 -25.51 4.70
C PRO A 615 -22.97 -25.39 4.18
N THR A 616 -22.84 -25.27 2.86
CA THR A 616 -21.64 -24.73 2.27
C THR A 616 -21.75 -23.21 2.29
N ILE A 617 -20.76 -22.52 2.87
CA ILE A 617 -20.62 -21.08 2.85
C ILE A 617 -19.56 -20.74 1.81
N SER A 618 -19.90 -19.90 0.85
CA SER A 618 -18.99 -19.47 -0.22
C SER A 618 -18.89 -17.95 -0.27
N CYS A 619 -17.77 -17.48 -0.77
CA CYS A 619 -17.54 -16.05 -1.02
C CYS A 619 -17.03 -15.81 -2.45
N SER A 620 -16.79 -14.54 -2.81
CA SER A 620 -16.15 -14.18 -4.06
C SER A 620 -14.78 -14.83 -4.18
N ASP A 621 -14.50 -15.47 -5.32
CA ASP A 621 -13.20 -16.07 -5.64
C ASP A 621 -12.24 -15.00 -6.16
N VAL A 622 -11.03 -14.94 -5.59
CA VAL A 622 -9.98 -13.99 -6.03
C VAL A 622 -9.08 -14.57 -7.12
N ASN A 623 -9.31 -15.81 -7.55
CA ASN A 623 -8.54 -16.48 -8.60
C ASN A 623 -7.01 -16.46 -8.36
N GLY A 624 -6.59 -16.76 -7.14
CA GLY A 624 -5.18 -16.75 -6.76
C GLY A 624 -4.89 -17.54 -5.50
N ASP A 625 -3.61 -17.68 -5.13
CA ASP A 625 -3.21 -18.32 -3.87
C ASP A 625 -3.53 -17.38 -2.69
N ALA A 626 -4.71 -17.54 -2.15
CA ALA A 626 -5.26 -16.74 -1.06
C ALA A 626 -5.60 -17.58 0.16
N LEU A 627 -5.60 -16.92 1.31
CA LEU A 627 -6.13 -17.45 2.55
C LEU A 627 -7.49 -16.78 2.82
N TYR A 628 -8.55 -17.59 2.91
CA TYR A 628 -9.91 -17.17 3.23
C TYR A 628 -10.18 -17.49 4.70
N HIS A 629 -10.44 -16.47 5.49
CA HIS A 629 -10.83 -16.60 6.89
C HIS A 629 -12.32 -16.31 7.04
N PHE A 630 -13.10 -17.33 7.44
CA PHE A 630 -14.55 -17.24 7.64
C PHE A 630 -14.85 -17.08 9.12
N ASP A 631 -15.38 -15.94 9.52
CA ASP A 631 -15.94 -15.69 10.86
C ASP A 631 -17.44 -15.90 10.82
N ILE A 632 -17.96 -16.71 11.75
CA ILE A 632 -19.39 -16.95 11.92
C ILE A 632 -19.79 -16.54 13.34
N SER A 633 -20.86 -15.78 13.46
CA SER A 633 -21.36 -15.24 14.74
C SER A 633 -22.87 -15.37 14.83
N THR A 634 -23.41 -15.33 16.04
CA THR A 634 -24.85 -15.15 16.29
C THR A 634 -25.23 -13.67 16.55
N LEU A 635 -24.24 -12.76 16.50
CA LEU A 635 -24.42 -11.31 16.66
C LEU A 635 -24.10 -10.59 15.34
N SER A 636 -24.98 -9.69 14.93
CA SER A 636 -24.77 -8.88 13.71
C SER A 636 -23.54 -7.95 13.79
N SER A 637 -23.12 -7.60 15.00
CA SER A 637 -21.92 -6.79 15.26
C SER A 637 -20.61 -7.58 15.09
N MET A 638 -20.67 -8.92 14.98
CA MET A 638 -19.51 -9.79 14.99
C MET A 638 -18.62 -9.64 16.24
N ALA A 639 -19.18 -9.14 17.35
CA ALA A 639 -18.43 -8.91 18.58
C ALA A 639 -17.95 -10.21 19.26
N THR A 640 -18.61 -11.31 18.98
CA THR A 640 -18.21 -12.65 19.43
C THR A 640 -18.21 -13.60 18.25
N THR A 641 -17.19 -14.44 18.15
CA THR A 641 -17.11 -15.50 17.14
C THR A 641 -17.72 -16.77 17.69
N HIS A 642 -18.69 -17.33 16.98
CA HIS A 642 -19.23 -18.64 17.24
C HIS A 642 -18.32 -19.73 16.68
N MET A 643 -17.81 -19.49 15.46
CA MET A 643 -16.88 -20.37 14.77
C MET A 643 -16.01 -19.55 13.81
N ALA A 644 -14.72 -19.89 13.71
CA ALA A 644 -13.81 -19.35 12.73
C ALA A 644 -13.11 -20.49 11.98
N VAL A 645 -12.99 -20.39 10.65
CA VAL A 645 -12.38 -21.40 9.80
C VAL A 645 -11.53 -20.78 8.72
N ASP A 646 -10.30 -21.26 8.59
CA ASP A 646 -9.39 -20.91 7.49
C ASP A 646 -9.54 -21.92 6.33
N SER A 647 -9.51 -21.41 5.10
CA SER A 647 -9.61 -22.21 3.88
C SER A 647 -8.69 -21.66 2.79
N LYS A 648 -8.19 -22.53 1.94
CA LYS A 648 -7.52 -22.17 0.69
C LYS A 648 -8.49 -22.05 -0.50
N GLU A 649 -9.72 -22.49 -0.29
CA GLU A 649 -10.81 -22.39 -1.27
C GLU A 649 -11.76 -21.25 -0.87
N PRO A 650 -12.45 -20.60 -1.81
CA PRO A 650 -13.44 -19.56 -1.53
C PRO A 650 -14.73 -20.10 -0.88
N ARG A 651 -14.61 -21.18 -0.16
CA ARG A 651 -15.75 -21.86 0.49
C ARG A 651 -15.30 -22.72 1.65
N ILE A 652 -16.26 -22.96 2.56
CA ILE A 652 -16.18 -23.95 3.63
C ILE A 652 -17.50 -24.74 3.68
N THR A 653 -17.44 -25.95 4.15
CA THR A 653 -18.66 -26.69 4.51
C THR A 653 -18.73 -26.83 6.02
N ILE A 654 -19.83 -26.41 6.61
CA ILE A 654 -20.01 -26.48 8.05
C ILE A 654 -20.20 -27.95 8.47
N PRO A 655 -19.36 -28.44 9.40
CA PRO A 655 -19.53 -29.78 9.90
C PRO A 655 -20.87 -29.95 10.66
N ARG A 656 -21.33 -31.20 10.78
CA ARG A 656 -22.50 -31.55 11.60
C ARG A 656 -22.31 -31.02 13.02
N TYR A 657 -23.43 -30.66 13.64
CA TYR A 657 -23.54 -30.26 15.04
C TYR A 657 -22.97 -28.91 15.40
N MET A 658 -22.48 -28.15 14.40
CA MET A 658 -21.90 -26.81 14.60
C MET A 658 -22.97 -25.71 14.66
N LEU A 659 -24.10 -25.90 13.98
CA LEU A 659 -25.16 -24.91 13.92
C LEU A 659 -26.41 -25.41 14.66
N GLY A 660 -27.07 -24.50 15.36
CA GLY A 660 -28.41 -24.76 15.93
C GLY A 660 -29.52 -24.50 14.92
N GLY A 661 -30.68 -25.18 15.10
CA GLY A 661 -31.85 -24.91 14.28
C GLY A 661 -32.52 -23.58 14.61
N ALA A 662 -33.35 -23.09 13.68
CA ALA A 662 -34.10 -21.82 13.80
C ALA A 662 -33.28 -20.61 14.26
N THR A 663 -31.97 -20.59 13.98
CA THR A 663 -31.02 -19.62 14.49
C THR A 663 -30.50 -18.74 13.33
N THR A 664 -30.42 -17.41 13.55
CA THR A 664 -29.79 -16.51 12.60
C THR A 664 -28.30 -16.45 12.88
N TYR A 665 -27.50 -16.71 11.84
CA TYR A 665 -26.05 -16.60 11.84
C TYR A 665 -25.63 -15.44 10.94
N TYR A 666 -24.53 -14.81 11.33
CA TYR A 666 -23.87 -13.72 10.60
C TYR A 666 -22.51 -14.20 10.18
N VAL A 667 -22.13 -13.91 8.93
CA VAL A 667 -20.88 -14.35 8.33
C VAL A 667 -20.11 -13.17 7.80
N ARG A 668 -18.83 -13.13 8.08
CA ARG A 668 -17.88 -12.20 7.51
C ARG A 668 -16.67 -12.99 7.01
N VAL A 669 -16.20 -12.64 5.83
CA VAL A 669 -15.03 -13.29 5.23
C VAL A 669 -13.92 -12.26 5.08
N THR A 670 -12.72 -12.62 5.54
CA THR A 670 -11.50 -11.86 5.34
C THR A 670 -10.59 -12.67 4.43
N VAL A 671 -10.15 -12.07 3.32
CA VAL A 671 -9.26 -12.72 2.34
C VAL A 671 -7.92 -12.02 2.36
N THR A 672 -6.85 -12.80 2.47
CA THR A 672 -5.47 -12.32 2.38
C THR A 672 -4.77 -12.94 1.19
N MET A 673 -4.24 -12.11 0.29
CA MET A 673 -3.45 -12.53 -0.88
C MET A 673 -2.33 -11.53 -1.15
N GLY A 674 -1.10 -12.03 -1.33
CA GLY A 674 0.06 -11.17 -1.64
C GLY A 674 0.35 -10.10 -0.58
N GLY A 675 0.00 -10.35 0.70
CA GLY A 675 0.16 -9.39 1.79
C GLY A 675 -0.93 -8.30 1.86
N VAL A 676 -1.91 -8.34 0.96
CA VAL A 676 -3.07 -7.44 0.96
C VAL A 676 -4.29 -8.18 1.52
N THR A 677 -5.07 -7.49 2.33
CA THR A 677 -6.26 -8.05 2.98
C THR A 677 -7.51 -7.25 2.60
N ALA A 678 -8.60 -7.94 2.26
CA ALA A 678 -9.93 -7.37 2.11
C ALA A 678 -10.94 -8.12 2.96
N THR A 679 -11.96 -7.41 3.43
CA THR A 679 -12.99 -7.97 4.30
C THR A 679 -14.37 -7.68 3.72
N SER A 680 -15.22 -8.70 3.69
CA SER A 680 -16.61 -8.58 3.20
C SER A 680 -17.49 -7.79 4.17
N ASP A 681 -18.59 -7.26 3.64
CA ASP A 681 -19.72 -6.90 4.49
C ASP A 681 -20.25 -8.13 5.21
N VAL A 682 -20.95 -7.91 6.33
CA VAL A 682 -21.56 -9.00 7.10
C VAL A 682 -22.81 -9.49 6.37
N SER A 683 -22.81 -10.78 6.02
CA SER A 683 -23.97 -11.49 5.47
C SER A 683 -24.72 -12.22 6.58
N SER A 684 -25.96 -12.58 6.37
CA SER A 684 -26.73 -13.37 7.34
C SER A 684 -27.54 -14.46 6.67
N PHE A 685 -27.78 -15.53 7.41
CA PHE A 685 -28.73 -16.58 7.05
C PHE A 685 -29.41 -17.14 8.29
N ARG A 686 -30.58 -17.72 8.12
CA ARG A 686 -31.31 -18.38 9.19
C ARG A 686 -31.42 -19.86 8.89
N THR A 687 -31.03 -20.69 9.86
CA THR A 687 -31.11 -22.14 9.73
C THR A 687 -32.57 -22.65 9.82
N VAL A 688 -32.84 -23.80 9.19
CA VAL A 688 -34.10 -24.52 9.29
C VAL A 688 -34.37 -24.90 10.74
N GLU A 689 -35.63 -24.99 11.12
CA GLU A 689 -36.00 -25.52 12.44
C GLU A 689 -35.82 -27.04 12.47
N VAL A 690 -34.98 -27.50 13.41
CA VAL A 690 -34.75 -28.92 13.63
C VAL A 690 -35.04 -29.25 15.09
N ILE A 691 -35.99 -30.13 15.32
CA ILE A 691 -36.29 -30.67 16.65
C ILE A 691 -35.51 -31.97 16.80
N PRO A 692 -34.50 -32.07 17.67
CA PRO A 692 -33.74 -33.30 17.88
C PRO A 692 -34.64 -34.43 18.37
N ALA A 693 -34.31 -35.66 17.99
CA ALA A 693 -34.94 -36.83 18.62
C ALA A 693 -34.58 -36.88 20.11
N VAL A 694 -35.37 -37.55 20.90
CA VAL A 694 -35.06 -37.78 22.33
C VAL A 694 -33.73 -38.53 22.48
N PRO A 695 -32.90 -38.19 23.50
CA PRO A 695 -31.63 -38.87 23.69
C PRO A 695 -31.73 -40.39 23.80
N GLN A 696 -30.86 -41.09 23.08
CA GLN A 696 -30.71 -42.54 23.16
C GLN A 696 -29.38 -42.89 23.82
N TYR A 697 -29.40 -43.75 24.81
CA TYR A 697 -28.20 -44.23 25.45
C TYR A 697 -27.44 -45.21 24.54
N LEU A 698 -26.12 -45.09 24.50
CA LEU A 698 -25.27 -45.99 23.71
C LEU A 698 -24.58 -47.05 24.53
N ASN A 699 -24.42 -46.86 25.84
CA ASN A 699 -23.62 -47.72 26.71
C ASN A 699 -24.35 -48.19 27.99
N MET A 700 -25.67 -48.08 28.06
CA MET A 700 -26.44 -48.64 29.16
C MET A 700 -27.03 -49.96 28.75
N ASN A 701 -26.62 -51.03 29.43
CA ASN A 701 -27.22 -52.34 29.33
C ASN A 701 -28.42 -52.46 30.26
N ALA A 702 -29.26 -53.52 30.07
CA ALA A 702 -30.44 -53.76 30.90
C ALA A 702 -30.10 -53.97 32.40
N ASP A 703 -28.87 -54.42 32.68
CA ASP A 703 -28.36 -54.70 34.03
C ASP A 703 -27.45 -53.52 34.54
N GLY A 704 -27.48 -52.35 33.93
CA GLY A 704 -26.63 -51.25 34.05
C GLY A 704 -25.97 -50.96 35.40
N GLU A 705 -24.72 -51.36 35.58
CA GLU A 705 -23.86 -50.88 36.67
C GLU A 705 -23.15 -49.63 36.21
N MET A 706 -23.19 -48.59 37.05
CA MET A 706 -22.39 -47.39 36.85
C MET A 706 -21.47 -47.17 38.04
N ARG A 707 -20.21 -46.88 37.76
CA ARG A 707 -19.18 -46.62 38.75
C ARG A 707 -18.84 -45.11 38.79
N PHE A 708 -18.73 -44.60 39.98
CA PHE A 708 -18.33 -43.23 40.21
C PHE A 708 -16.80 -43.18 40.45
N PRO A 709 -16.12 -42.17 39.91
CA PRO A 709 -16.53 -41.09 38.98
C PRO A 709 -16.35 -41.45 37.50
N SER A 710 -15.82 -42.65 37.18
CA SER A 710 -15.33 -43.02 35.87
C SER A 710 -16.44 -43.40 34.88
N SER A 711 -17.59 -43.82 35.37
CA SER A 711 -18.68 -44.24 34.48
C SER A 711 -19.18 -43.07 33.60
N ILE A 712 -19.15 -43.28 32.30
CA ILE A 712 -19.60 -42.33 31.28
C ILE A 712 -20.98 -42.72 30.83
N ILE A 713 -21.90 -41.74 30.75
CA ILE A 713 -23.23 -41.93 30.19
C ILE A 713 -23.21 -41.45 28.75
N SER A 714 -23.09 -42.34 27.81
CA SER A 714 -22.99 -42.02 26.40
C SER A 714 -24.36 -41.92 25.74
N PHE A 715 -24.54 -40.88 24.91
CA PHE A 715 -25.77 -40.63 24.16
C PHE A 715 -25.48 -40.57 22.66
N LYS A 716 -26.45 -40.95 21.85
CA LYS A 716 -26.39 -40.78 20.41
C LYS A 716 -26.51 -39.31 20.09
N PRO A 717 -25.57 -38.75 19.31
CA PRO A 717 -25.65 -37.37 18.84
C PRO A 717 -26.89 -37.15 17.96
N GLU A 718 -27.60 -36.05 18.18
CA GLU A 718 -28.75 -35.66 17.35
C GLU A 718 -28.57 -34.27 16.78
N GLU A 719 -28.90 -34.10 15.51
CA GLU A 719 -28.78 -32.86 14.79
C GLU A 719 -29.75 -31.81 15.36
N GLY A 720 -29.31 -30.56 15.48
CA GLY A 720 -30.05 -29.45 16.08
C GLY A 720 -29.99 -29.37 17.61
N ALA A 721 -29.45 -30.39 18.28
CA ALA A 721 -29.21 -30.36 19.73
C ALA A 721 -28.11 -29.36 20.08
N THR A 722 -28.35 -28.46 21.06
CA THR A 722 -27.40 -27.43 21.52
C THR A 722 -26.88 -27.70 22.93
N SER A 723 -27.55 -28.48 23.71
CA SER A 723 -27.06 -28.99 24.99
C SER A 723 -27.78 -30.23 25.42
N LEU A 724 -27.16 -31.00 26.31
CA LEU A 724 -27.71 -32.21 26.91
C LEU A 724 -27.99 -31.96 28.39
N GLN A 725 -29.21 -32.28 28.83
CA GLN A 725 -29.57 -32.33 30.24
C GLN A 725 -29.74 -33.77 30.66
N VAL A 726 -29.01 -34.21 31.70
CA VAL A 726 -29.14 -35.55 32.30
C VAL A 726 -29.61 -35.39 33.73
N ASP A 727 -30.68 -36.05 34.11
CA ASP A 727 -31.20 -36.11 35.49
C ASP A 727 -31.00 -37.52 36.07
N ILE A 728 -30.50 -37.59 37.32
CA ILE A 728 -30.37 -38.81 38.09
C ILE A 728 -31.16 -38.65 39.41
N ALA A 729 -31.92 -39.70 39.81
CA ALA A 729 -32.72 -39.71 41.03
C ALA A 729 -32.84 -41.13 41.64
N SER A 730 -33.19 -41.22 42.93
CA SER A 730 -33.44 -42.46 43.61
C SER A 730 -34.87 -43.07 43.37
N SER A 731 -35.66 -42.36 42.53
CA SER A 731 -37.02 -42.73 42.21
C SER A 731 -37.35 -42.35 40.76
N THR A 732 -38.20 -43.16 40.11
CA THR A 732 -38.72 -42.95 38.75
C THR A 732 -39.54 -41.67 38.59
N SER A 733 -40.02 -41.05 39.69
CA SER A 733 -40.76 -39.79 39.66
C SER A 733 -39.85 -38.55 39.69
N PHE A 734 -38.57 -38.75 39.93
CA PHE A 734 -37.56 -37.66 40.00
C PHE A 734 -37.94 -36.49 40.93
N PRO A 735 -38.41 -36.70 42.15
CA PRO A 735 -38.86 -35.66 43.07
C PRO A 735 -37.68 -34.86 43.59
N ALA A 736 -36.54 -35.49 43.79
CA ALA A 736 -35.25 -34.88 44.04
C ALA A 736 -34.24 -35.44 43.05
N ARG A 737 -33.56 -34.61 42.29
CA ARG A 737 -32.65 -35.03 41.21
C ARG A 737 -31.33 -34.31 41.24
N SER A 738 -30.31 -35.03 40.88
CA SER A 738 -29.03 -34.45 40.47
C SER A 738 -29.06 -34.23 38.95
N SER A 739 -28.72 -33.03 38.47
CA SER A 739 -28.83 -32.69 37.08
C SER A 739 -27.51 -32.20 36.55
N TYR A 740 -27.14 -32.68 35.36
CA TYR A 740 -26.06 -32.16 34.55
C TYR A 740 -26.66 -31.38 33.37
N LYS A 741 -26.02 -30.25 33.04
CA LYS A 741 -26.33 -29.46 31.83
C LYS A 741 -25.02 -29.20 31.10
N GLY A 742 -24.70 -29.99 30.14
CA GLY A 742 -23.54 -29.82 29.28
C GLY A 742 -23.94 -29.11 28.00
N LYS A 743 -23.06 -28.17 27.52
CA LYS A 743 -23.10 -27.73 26.14
C LYS A 743 -22.63 -28.87 25.25
N LEU A 744 -23.27 -29.02 24.09
CA LEU A 744 -22.69 -29.76 23.00
C LEU A 744 -21.73 -28.86 22.27
N ASP A 745 -20.45 -28.93 22.61
CA ASP A 745 -19.43 -28.21 21.88
C ASP A 745 -19.26 -28.79 20.46
N PRO A 746 -18.98 -27.97 19.48
CA PRO A 746 -18.83 -28.35 18.09
C PRO A 746 -17.86 -29.54 17.92
N GLY A 747 -18.34 -30.65 17.43
CA GLY A 747 -17.56 -31.86 17.17
C GLY A 747 -17.21 -32.72 18.39
N VAL A 748 -17.54 -32.29 19.61
CA VAL A 748 -17.34 -33.04 20.85
C VAL A 748 -18.70 -33.23 21.49
N PHE A 749 -19.22 -34.46 21.43
CA PHE A 749 -20.38 -34.83 22.24
C PHE A 749 -19.92 -35.03 23.67
N ASP A 750 -20.37 -34.12 24.51
CA ASP A 750 -20.12 -34.17 25.94
C ASP A 750 -20.92 -35.33 26.53
N SER A 751 -20.27 -36.46 26.61
CA SER A 751 -20.82 -37.61 27.34
C SER A 751 -20.48 -37.44 28.83
N PRO A 752 -21.43 -37.03 29.67
CA PRO A 752 -21.12 -36.71 31.04
C PRO A 752 -20.66 -37.96 31.79
N ARG A 753 -19.64 -37.79 32.61
CA ARG A 753 -19.28 -38.77 33.61
C ARG A 753 -20.25 -38.67 34.78
N LEU A 754 -20.42 -39.79 35.47
CA LEU A 754 -21.26 -39.77 36.66
C LEU A 754 -20.82 -38.75 37.70
N GLY A 755 -19.52 -38.48 37.81
CA GLY A 755 -18.93 -37.45 38.64
C GLY A 755 -19.21 -36.01 38.24
N ASP A 756 -19.53 -35.73 36.98
CA ASP A 756 -19.84 -34.39 36.48
C ASP A 756 -21.29 -33.96 36.79
N ILE A 757 -22.13 -34.93 37.19
CA ILE A 757 -23.52 -34.65 37.50
C ILE A 757 -23.64 -34.10 38.90
N ASN A 758 -24.18 -32.89 39.04
CA ASN A 758 -24.23 -32.16 40.32
C ASN A 758 -24.99 -33.00 41.40
N GLY A 759 -24.29 -33.26 42.53
CA GLY A 759 -24.83 -34.01 43.65
C GLY A 759 -24.66 -35.55 43.57
N VAL A 760 -24.08 -36.07 42.51
CA VAL A 760 -23.85 -37.52 42.34
C VAL A 760 -22.89 -38.08 43.43
N GLY A 761 -21.93 -37.30 43.91
CA GLY A 761 -21.06 -37.73 45.01
C GLY A 761 -21.74 -38.07 46.31
N LYS A 762 -23.08 -37.91 46.41
CA LYS A 762 -23.93 -38.35 47.53
C LYS A 762 -24.66 -39.67 47.26
N LEU A 763 -24.41 -40.29 46.12
CA LEU A 763 -25.00 -41.63 45.84
C LEU A 763 -24.43 -42.66 46.80
N THR A 764 -25.28 -43.63 47.14
CA THR A 764 -24.91 -44.72 48.08
C THR A 764 -24.60 -45.98 47.27
N PRO A 765 -23.42 -46.57 47.43
CA PRO A 765 -23.07 -47.81 46.78
C PRO A 765 -24.11 -48.92 47.07
N GLY A 766 -24.38 -49.78 46.06
CA GLY A 766 -25.33 -50.86 46.09
C GLY A 766 -26.80 -50.46 45.98
N LYS A 767 -27.13 -49.16 45.85
CA LYS A 767 -28.49 -48.69 45.61
C LYS A 767 -28.79 -48.49 44.15
N THR A 768 -30.02 -48.74 43.75
CA THR A 768 -30.52 -48.45 42.42
C THR A 768 -30.92 -47.03 42.29
N TYR A 769 -30.45 -46.40 41.21
CA TYR A 769 -30.82 -45.08 40.77
C TYR A 769 -31.44 -45.12 39.37
N TYR A 770 -32.11 -44.04 39.04
CA TYR A 770 -32.79 -43.86 37.76
C TYR A 770 -32.21 -42.67 37.02
N VAL A 771 -32.03 -42.79 35.70
CA VAL A 771 -31.50 -41.77 34.84
C VAL A 771 -32.44 -41.50 33.67
N ARG A 772 -32.54 -40.23 33.30
CA ARG A 772 -33.22 -39.79 32.07
C ARG A 772 -32.48 -38.58 31.51
N ALA A 773 -32.62 -38.34 30.22
CA ALA A 773 -32.00 -37.22 29.55
C ALA A 773 -32.93 -36.54 28.55
N ARG A 774 -32.64 -35.29 28.21
CA ARG A 774 -33.29 -34.54 27.13
C ARG A 774 -32.32 -33.60 26.47
N TYR A 775 -32.54 -33.30 25.21
CA TYR A 775 -31.78 -32.26 24.51
C TYR A 775 -32.47 -30.91 24.64
N ALA A 776 -31.65 -29.83 24.81
CA ALA A 776 -32.08 -28.48 24.49
C ALA A 776 -31.80 -28.19 23.03
N TYR A 777 -32.63 -27.36 22.41
CA TYR A 777 -32.46 -26.87 21.04
C TYR A 777 -32.87 -25.41 20.91
N ASN A 778 -32.53 -24.75 19.81
CA ASN A 778 -32.82 -23.33 19.51
C ASN A 778 -32.28 -22.35 20.57
N THR A 779 -31.15 -22.64 21.22
CA THR A 779 -30.57 -21.82 22.33
C THR A 779 -29.27 -21.16 21.99
N VAL A 780 -28.80 -21.19 20.74
CA VAL A 780 -27.48 -20.66 20.34
C VAL A 780 -27.48 -19.14 20.32
N ALA A 781 -28.60 -18.51 19.98
CA ALA A 781 -28.69 -17.05 19.95
C ALA A 781 -28.76 -16.48 21.38
N THR A 782 -28.02 -15.36 21.61
CA THR A 782 -28.06 -14.63 22.91
C THR A 782 -29.49 -14.21 23.23
N GLY A 783 -29.99 -14.61 24.40
CA GLY A 783 -31.35 -14.31 24.84
C GLY A 783 -32.45 -15.24 24.32
N ALA A 784 -32.11 -16.28 23.54
CA ALA A 784 -33.06 -17.26 23.13
C ALA A 784 -33.50 -18.13 24.32
N THR A 785 -34.82 -18.46 24.41
CA THR A 785 -35.36 -19.35 25.44
C THR A 785 -35.09 -20.78 25.02
N ALA A 786 -34.46 -21.57 25.89
CA ALA A 786 -34.18 -22.96 25.63
C ALA A 786 -35.51 -23.75 25.43
N GLN A 787 -35.64 -24.43 24.31
CA GLN A 787 -36.66 -25.43 24.07
C GLN A 787 -36.06 -26.81 24.38
N TYR A 788 -36.88 -27.74 24.83
CA TYR A 788 -36.40 -29.06 25.22
C TYR A 788 -37.22 -30.15 24.53
N THR A 789 -36.55 -31.24 24.16
CA THR A 789 -37.22 -32.47 23.77
C THR A 789 -37.94 -33.07 24.97
N ASP A 790 -38.80 -34.06 24.72
CA ASP A 790 -39.24 -34.96 25.78
C ASP A 790 -38.01 -35.65 26.41
N TYR A 791 -38.19 -36.18 27.61
CA TYR A 791 -37.15 -36.97 28.23
C TYR A 791 -37.07 -38.36 27.56
N SER A 792 -35.84 -38.87 27.49
CA SER A 792 -35.60 -40.26 27.14
C SER A 792 -36.38 -41.23 28.04
N PRO A 793 -36.57 -42.48 27.65
CA PRO A 793 -36.97 -43.55 28.56
C PRO A 793 -36.12 -43.56 29.82
N VAL A 794 -36.74 -43.84 30.96
CA VAL A 794 -36.03 -43.96 32.25
C VAL A 794 -35.29 -45.29 32.27
N HIS A 795 -33.97 -45.21 32.48
CA HIS A 795 -33.15 -46.40 32.74
C HIS A 795 -32.77 -46.43 34.21
N SER A 796 -32.63 -47.67 34.76
CA SER A 796 -32.12 -47.89 36.12
C SER A 796 -30.68 -48.38 36.06
N PHE A 797 -29.90 -48.03 37.06
CA PHE A 797 -28.55 -48.55 37.27
C PHE A 797 -28.28 -48.74 38.77
N VAL A 798 -27.45 -49.68 39.11
CA VAL A 798 -26.91 -49.82 40.46
C VAL A 798 -25.61 -49.04 40.59
N TYR A 799 -25.53 -48.15 41.60
CA TYR A 799 -24.31 -47.36 41.82
C TYR A 799 -23.31 -48.30 42.54
N THR A 800 -22.10 -48.38 41.97
CA THR A 800 -20.94 -49.07 42.55
C THR A 800 -19.79 -48.15 42.75
N GLU A 801 -18.86 -48.44 43.66
CA GLU A 801 -17.63 -47.68 43.82
C GLU A 801 -16.72 -47.84 42.60
N ALA A 802 -15.98 -46.78 42.32
CA ALA A 802 -15.00 -46.83 41.23
C ALA A 802 -13.93 -47.89 41.51
N MET A 803 -13.60 -48.69 40.50
CA MET A 803 -12.49 -49.63 40.59
C MET A 803 -11.20 -48.91 40.19
N PRO A 804 -10.20 -48.85 41.09
CA PRO A 804 -8.93 -48.20 40.73
C PRO A 804 -8.32 -48.87 39.48
N GLY A 805 -7.93 -48.07 38.49
CA GLY A 805 -7.33 -48.57 37.26
C GLY A 805 -8.32 -48.92 36.13
N ASP A 806 -9.61 -48.99 36.39
CA ASP A 806 -10.67 -49.16 35.41
C ASP A 806 -10.93 -47.78 34.72
N VAL A 807 -10.13 -47.53 33.69
CA VAL A 807 -10.11 -46.19 33.00
C VAL A 807 -11.34 -46.06 32.11
N ASN A 808 -11.75 -47.11 31.45
CA ASN A 808 -12.89 -47.10 30.53
C ASN A 808 -14.24 -47.32 31.22
N GLY A 809 -14.27 -47.74 32.48
CA GLY A 809 -15.49 -47.96 33.26
C GLY A 809 -16.23 -49.26 32.92
N ASP A 810 -15.59 -50.24 32.32
CA ASP A 810 -16.21 -51.50 31.93
C ASP A 810 -16.24 -52.57 33.04
N GLY A 811 -15.60 -52.29 34.16
CA GLY A 811 -15.58 -53.16 35.33
C GLY A 811 -14.42 -54.15 35.34
N VAL A 812 -13.52 -54.08 34.42
CA VAL A 812 -12.31 -54.90 34.33
C VAL A 812 -11.10 -53.99 34.19
N VAL A 813 -10.05 -54.20 34.95
CA VAL A 813 -8.79 -53.51 34.75
C VAL A 813 -7.91 -54.38 33.87
N ASP A 814 -7.78 -53.98 32.61
CA ASP A 814 -7.00 -54.73 31.63
C ASP A 814 -6.12 -53.84 30.73
N ILE A 815 -5.55 -54.43 29.68
CA ILE A 815 -4.65 -53.71 28.76
C ILE A 815 -5.34 -52.59 28.00
N ASN A 816 -6.69 -52.62 27.86
CA ASN A 816 -7.45 -51.59 27.18
C ASN A 816 -7.42 -50.30 27.97
N ASP A 817 -7.45 -50.36 29.31
CA ASP A 817 -7.31 -49.19 30.19
C ASP A 817 -5.94 -48.55 30.05
N ALA A 818 -4.87 -49.38 30.06
CA ALA A 818 -3.52 -48.88 29.84
C ALA A 818 -3.36 -48.23 28.46
N ASN A 819 -3.97 -48.78 27.40
CA ASN A 819 -3.92 -48.25 26.06
C ASN A 819 -4.62 -46.88 25.94
N ILE A 820 -5.74 -46.67 26.64
CA ILE A 820 -6.46 -45.40 26.68
C ILE A 820 -5.53 -44.32 27.29
N LEU A 821 -4.87 -44.60 28.41
CA LEU A 821 -3.92 -43.70 29.02
C LEU A 821 -2.71 -43.39 28.12
N ILE A 822 -2.13 -44.42 27.50
CA ILE A 822 -1.05 -44.24 26.55
C ILE A 822 -1.47 -43.33 25.39
N ASN A 823 -2.68 -43.52 24.86
CA ASN A 823 -3.22 -42.63 23.80
C ASN A 823 -3.36 -41.18 24.29
N ALA A 824 -3.91 -40.97 25.50
CA ALA A 824 -3.99 -39.63 26.11
C ALA A 824 -2.63 -38.97 26.26
N ILE A 825 -1.64 -39.66 26.78
CA ILE A 825 -0.25 -39.16 26.94
C ILE A 825 0.39 -38.81 25.59
N LEU A 826 0.04 -39.56 24.53
CA LEU A 826 0.49 -39.30 23.15
C LEU A 826 -0.33 -38.20 22.43
N GLY A 827 -1.21 -37.47 23.13
CA GLY A 827 -2.05 -36.43 22.59
C GLY A 827 -3.13 -36.90 21.63
N LYS A 828 -3.50 -38.19 21.67
CA LYS A 828 -4.62 -38.74 20.89
C LYS A 828 -5.92 -38.59 21.69
N PRO A 829 -7.07 -38.48 21.00
CA PRO A 829 -8.36 -38.51 21.69
C PRO A 829 -8.51 -39.73 22.59
N ALA A 830 -8.75 -39.51 23.86
CA ALA A 830 -8.95 -40.56 24.86
C ALA A 830 -10.07 -40.14 25.81
N VAL A 831 -10.92 -41.08 26.16
CA VAL A 831 -12.06 -40.88 27.07
C VAL A 831 -11.98 -41.90 28.19
N GLY A 832 -12.04 -41.43 29.42
CA GLY A 832 -11.96 -42.30 30.56
C GLY A 832 -11.53 -41.55 31.83
N ASN A 833 -11.29 -42.26 32.92
CA ASN A 833 -10.67 -41.72 34.13
C ASN A 833 -9.16 -41.69 33.90
N LEU A 834 -8.64 -40.62 33.35
CA LEU A 834 -7.24 -40.52 32.87
C LEU A 834 -6.23 -40.18 33.97
N ASP A 835 -6.68 -39.52 35.04
CA ASP A 835 -5.85 -39.21 36.22
C ASP A 835 -6.13 -40.31 37.28
N VAL A 836 -5.42 -41.42 37.16
CA VAL A 836 -5.66 -42.61 37.94
C VAL A 836 -5.03 -42.54 39.35
N ASP A 837 -3.93 -41.83 39.47
CA ASP A 837 -3.26 -41.62 40.77
C ASP A 837 -3.79 -40.40 41.54
N GLY A 838 -4.64 -39.60 40.91
CA GLY A 838 -5.29 -38.42 41.53
C GLY A 838 -4.41 -37.23 41.77
N ASN A 839 -3.25 -37.14 41.06
CA ASN A 839 -2.29 -36.03 41.25
C ASN A 839 -2.59 -34.78 40.43
N GLY A 840 -3.64 -34.80 39.58
CA GLY A 840 -4.07 -33.69 38.74
C GLY A 840 -3.36 -33.60 37.39
N SER A 841 -2.50 -34.56 37.04
CA SER A 841 -1.78 -34.67 35.78
C SER A 841 -2.14 -35.97 35.08
N ILE A 842 -2.10 -35.99 33.75
CA ILE A 842 -2.25 -37.21 32.96
C ILE A 842 -0.87 -37.49 32.38
N ASP A 843 -0.17 -38.47 32.97
CA ASP A 843 1.20 -38.77 32.58
C ASP A 843 1.51 -40.30 32.69
N VAL A 844 2.81 -40.60 32.55
CA VAL A 844 3.27 -42.02 32.56
C VAL A 844 3.03 -42.69 33.92
N ALA A 845 2.89 -41.92 35.02
CA ALA A 845 2.61 -42.51 36.34
C ALA A 845 1.23 -43.18 36.37
N ASP A 846 0.22 -42.57 35.75
CA ASP A 846 -1.11 -43.13 35.62
C ASP A 846 -1.10 -44.44 34.83
N ALA A 847 -0.44 -44.48 33.70
CA ALA A 847 -0.30 -45.69 32.88
C ALA A 847 0.45 -46.80 33.64
N ASN A 848 1.51 -46.45 34.38
CA ASN A 848 2.25 -47.39 35.20
C ASN A 848 1.41 -47.95 36.36
N MET A 849 0.56 -47.11 36.95
CA MET A 849 -0.35 -47.57 38.03
C MET A 849 -1.31 -48.62 37.50
N VAL A 850 -1.93 -48.41 36.35
CA VAL A 850 -2.82 -49.38 35.70
C VAL A 850 -2.07 -50.68 35.36
N ILE A 851 -0.89 -50.53 34.75
CA ILE A 851 -0.04 -51.70 34.43
C ILE A 851 0.33 -52.48 35.67
N ASN A 852 0.69 -51.82 36.79
CA ASN A 852 0.97 -52.52 38.05
C ASN A 852 -0.25 -53.24 38.60
N ILE A 853 -1.44 -52.66 38.50
CA ILE A 853 -2.67 -53.35 38.91
C ILE A 853 -2.91 -54.61 38.07
N ILE A 854 -2.74 -54.51 36.73
CA ILE A 854 -2.86 -55.64 35.81
C ILE A 854 -1.87 -56.77 36.15
N LEU A 855 -0.65 -56.38 36.53
CA LEU A 855 0.42 -57.31 36.89
C LEU A 855 0.33 -57.82 38.35
N GLY A 856 -0.66 -57.36 39.12
CA GLY A 856 -0.80 -57.75 40.54
C GLY A 856 0.31 -57.23 41.45
N LYS A 857 0.94 -56.09 41.13
CA LYS A 857 2.05 -55.48 41.88
C LYS A 857 1.59 -54.33 42.74
#